data_59abe0b623395a1b86c3d41288652ee5
#
_entry.id   59abe0b623395a1b86c3d41288652ee5
#
_cell.length_a   1.000
_cell.length_b   1.000
_cell.length_c   1.000
_cell.angle_alpha   90.00
_cell.angle_beta   90.00
_cell.angle_gamma   90.00
#
_symmetry.space_group_name_H-M   'P 1'
#
loop_
_entity.id
_entity.type
_entity.pdbx_description
1 polymer ?
#
loop_
_entity_poly.entity_id
_entity_poly.type
_entity_poly.pdbx_seq_one_letter_code
_entity_poly.pdbx_strand_id
1 'polypeptide(L)'
;MDLFDNNALNMPMVALRGLVVFPNITLHFDVGRKKSISAVKTAMITKQDIFLSTQKDMSDEAENIDAVYDIGVVCEIKQIVRILSSDCLRVIVEGKYRAELLAFSDVNPYLTAVVKRIDSIPYSEKYNLRAEALVRYAKGLFNEYSIIAQKLPNDINMGVAKLSEPGALADYIVGNIPLDYPQKQEVLSEIDSLKRIQKLVDILGKEVKLLQLEEDINDRVQSQIDENQKEYYLHEQLKAINAELGEGDNPASEADGYREKILKLHLDADSEKKLLNECDRLKYVQPSSPESAVSRNYLDKILELPWHIYSKENLNIDNARRILDRDHYGLKDVKERILEFIAVRKLSPNIKGQIICLVGPPGVGKTSVAKSLAKALNRKYERISLGGVHDEAEIRGHRKTYIGAMPGSIIEAVIRTKTSNPLILLDEIDKLASDYKGDPSSALLEALDPEQNNTFRDHYIEIPFDLSKVLFVTTANDKNEIPAPLLDRMEVIELFSYTHEEKFNIAKKHLIPKQLKENGIKASQLHFTDNAIHSIIDGYTREAGVRTLERTFAKVMRKAAVKITEGYTGKISVKPTGLEAYLGPKKYKPESQGHKDEVGVVNGLAWTSVGGEMLKVEAVKMPGTGKLELTGSLGDVMKESARTAYSYIRSISEALPLDMDFYKNTDIHIHFPEGAVPKDGPSAGIAITTAVVSALTGIPVRADIAMTGEVTLTGNVLPIGGLKEKTMAAYRNGIKTVLIPEENVSDLKEIDDAVKENVDFISVSKADEVLSLALSKNVVVKDNKQRSIKLKQDRSQTASVCQQN
;
A
#
# COMPACT_ATOMS: atom_id res chain seq x y z
N MET A 1 30.34 -44.72 -3.97
CA MET A 1 28.91 -44.96 -3.81
C MET A 1 28.29 -44.79 -5.16
N ASP A 2 27.95 -45.91 -5.77
CA ASP A 2 27.58 -45.99 -7.19
C ASP A 2 26.21 -45.36 -7.45
N LEU A 3 26.24 -44.16 -8.02
CA LEU A 3 25.04 -43.41 -8.47
C LEU A 3 24.86 -43.45 -9.99
N PHE A 4 25.39 -44.48 -10.65
CA PHE A 4 25.17 -44.66 -12.09
C PHE A 4 24.28 -45.87 -12.36
N ASP A 5 22.98 -45.62 -12.34
CA ASP A 5 22.00 -46.47 -13.01
C ASP A 5 22.37 -46.52 -14.51
N ASN A 6 22.46 -47.72 -15.12
CA ASN A 6 22.97 -47.95 -16.49
C ASN A 6 22.22 -47.20 -17.62
N ASN A 7 21.25 -46.33 -17.29
CA ASN A 7 20.43 -45.59 -18.24
C ASN A 7 20.51 -44.04 -18.10
N ALA A 8 21.47 -43.51 -17.34
CA ALA A 8 21.63 -42.08 -17.21
C ALA A 8 22.48 -41.48 -18.34
N LEU A 9 21.97 -40.48 -19.00
CA LEU A 9 22.63 -39.77 -20.11
C LEU A 9 23.10 -38.40 -19.66
N ASN A 10 24.34 -38.06 -19.99
CA ASN A 10 24.87 -36.73 -19.77
C ASN A 10 24.76 -35.88 -21.05
N MET A 11 24.10 -34.73 -20.97
CA MET A 11 23.88 -33.90 -22.16
C MET A 11 23.77 -32.40 -21.82
N PRO A 12 24.00 -31.52 -22.81
CA PRO A 12 23.79 -30.09 -22.64
C PRO A 12 22.33 -29.77 -22.25
N MET A 13 22.17 -28.76 -21.37
CA MET A 13 20.85 -28.36 -20.88
C MET A 13 20.62 -26.86 -21.06
N VAL A 14 19.36 -26.49 -21.33
CA VAL A 14 18.88 -25.11 -21.28
C VAL A 14 17.64 -25.04 -20.39
N ALA A 15 17.68 -24.12 -19.43
CA ALA A 15 16.55 -23.79 -18.57
C ALA A 15 15.67 -22.74 -19.28
N LEU A 16 14.43 -23.10 -19.60
CA LEU A 16 13.46 -22.27 -20.30
C LEU A 16 12.69 -21.37 -19.33
N ARG A 17 12.39 -20.14 -19.73
CA ARG A 17 11.55 -19.19 -18.96
C ARG A 17 10.16 -19.13 -19.56
N GLY A 18 9.15 -19.56 -18.77
CA GLY A 18 7.74 -19.46 -19.17
C GLY A 18 7.34 -20.33 -20.37
N LEU A 19 8.21 -21.25 -20.83
CA LEU A 19 7.97 -22.13 -21.96
C LEU A 19 8.15 -23.57 -21.53
N VAL A 20 7.25 -24.44 -22.00
CA VAL A 20 7.30 -25.89 -21.78
C VAL A 20 7.30 -26.60 -23.13
N VAL A 21 8.23 -27.52 -23.32
CA VAL A 21 8.33 -28.33 -24.54
C VAL A 21 7.66 -29.68 -24.29
N PHE A 22 7.01 -30.21 -25.31
CA PHE A 22 6.37 -31.53 -25.27
C PHE A 22 6.99 -32.50 -26.30
N PRO A 23 6.96 -33.80 -26.08
CA PRO A 23 7.39 -34.79 -27.05
C PRO A 23 6.61 -34.68 -28.37
N ASN A 24 7.29 -34.90 -29.49
CA ASN A 24 6.76 -34.81 -30.87
C ASN A 24 6.17 -33.46 -31.27
N ILE A 25 6.54 -32.39 -30.56
CA ILE A 25 6.15 -31.01 -30.90
C ILE A 25 7.39 -30.22 -31.25
N THR A 26 7.27 -29.42 -32.33
CA THR A 26 8.29 -28.47 -32.74
C THR A 26 8.03 -27.13 -32.08
N LEU A 27 9.01 -26.61 -31.36
CA LEU A 27 8.95 -25.31 -30.72
C LEU A 27 10.11 -24.43 -31.15
N HIS A 28 9.88 -23.14 -31.25
CA HIS A 28 10.94 -22.15 -31.44
C HIS A 28 10.99 -21.19 -30.24
N PHE A 29 12.20 -20.86 -29.81
CA PHE A 29 12.43 -19.91 -28.74
C PHE A 29 13.73 -19.15 -28.93
N ASP A 30 13.83 -17.98 -28.29
CA ASP A 30 15.01 -17.13 -28.42
C ASP A 30 15.92 -17.31 -27.19
N VAL A 31 17.20 -17.47 -27.43
CA VAL A 31 18.23 -17.71 -26.42
C VAL A 31 19.18 -16.52 -26.38
N GLY A 32 19.22 -15.82 -25.25
CA GLY A 32 20.07 -14.63 -25.04
C GLY A 32 21.17 -14.81 -24.01
N ARG A 33 21.05 -15.78 -23.09
CA ARG A 33 22.06 -16.00 -22.05
C ARG A 33 23.30 -16.67 -22.62
N LYS A 34 24.49 -16.19 -22.26
CA LYS A 34 25.78 -16.72 -22.75
C LYS A 34 25.94 -18.22 -22.50
N LYS A 35 25.58 -18.72 -21.30
CA LYS A 35 25.65 -20.17 -20.97
C LYS A 35 24.69 -20.97 -21.83
N SER A 36 23.47 -20.52 -22.04
CA SER A 36 22.47 -21.21 -22.88
C SER A 36 22.86 -21.18 -24.37
N ILE A 37 23.43 -20.07 -24.86
CA ILE A 37 23.98 -19.97 -26.22
C ILE A 37 25.11 -21.00 -26.42
N SER A 38 25.98 -21.14 -25.43
CA SER A 38 27.08 -22.12 -25.47
C SER A 38 26.56 -23.55 -25.47
N ALA A 39 25.57 -23.88 -24.63
CA ALA A 39 24.96 -25.19 -24.61
C ALA A 39 24.34 -25.57 -25.96
N VAL A 40 23.55 -24.68 -26.56
CA VAL A 40 22.92 -24.89 -27.89
C VAL A 40 23.94 -25.05 -28.99
N LYS A 41 24.99 -24.21 -29.03
CA LYS A 41 26.04 -24.31 -30.02
C LYS A 41 26.82 -25.63 -29.90
N THR A 42 27.15 -26.05 -28.68
CA THR A 42 27.85 -27.30 -28.46
C THR A 42 27.00 -28.48 -28.88
N ALA A 43 25.72 -28.52 -28.48
CA ALA A 43 24.80 -29.57 -28.88
C ALA A 43 24.68 -29.70 -30.39
N MET A 44 24.63 -28.56 -31.10
CA MET A 44 24.59 -28.54 -32.58
C MET A 44 25.89 -29.05 -33.22
N ILE A 45 27.06 -28.63 -32.72
CA ILE A 45 28.39 -29.05 -33.25
C ILE A 45 28.61 -30.55 -33.01
N THR A 46 28.28 -31.03 -31.83
CA THR A 46 28.46 -32.44 -31.43
C THR A 46 27.36 -33.35 -31.96
N LYS A 47 26.34 -32.79 -32.59
CA LYS A 47 25.10 -33.52 -33.02
C LYS A 47 24.46 -34.29 -31.87
N GLN A 48 24.52 -33.78 -30.68
CA GLN A 48 23.89 -34.33 -29.48
C GLN A 48 22.51 -33.71 -29.27
N ASP A 49 21.62 -34.49 -28.67
CA ASP A 49 20.36 -33.97 -28.19
C ASP A 49 20.58 -33.05 -27.01
N ILE A 50 19.64 -32.15 -26.77
CA ILE A 50 19.67 -31.18 -25.72
C ILE A 50 18.49 -31.40 -24.75
N PHE A 51 18.75 -31.29 -23.45
CA PHE A 51 17.68 -31.37 -22.44
C PHE A 51 17.12 -29.98 -22.17
N LEU A 52 15.81 -29.88 -22.24
CA LEU A 52 15.07 -28.64 -21.96
C LEU A 52 14.13 -28.84 -20.77
N SER A 53 14.30 -28.06 -19.72
CA SER A 53 13.39 -28.00 -18.58
C SER A 53 13.01 -26.56 -18.26
N THR A 54 11.81 -26.37 -17.76
CA THR A 54 11.25 -25.05 -17.42
C THR A 54 11.72 -24.60 -16.04
N GLN A 55 11.99 -23.31 -15.87
CA GLN A 55 12.28 -22.71 -14.57
C GLN A 55 11.01 -22.60 -13.73
N LYS A 56 11.12 -22.84 -12.41
CA LYS A 56 9.99 -22.66 -11.46
C LYS A 56 9.69 -21.18 -11.23
N ASP A 57 10.73 -20.34 -11.18
CA ASP A 57 10.62 -18.88 -11.12
C ASP A 57 11.36 -18.24 -12.30
N MET A 58 10.70 -17.32 -13.00
CA MET A 58 11.29 -16.62 -14.16
C MET A 58 12.42 -15.67 -13.78
N SER A 59 12.51 -15.24 -12.53
CA SER A 59 13.51 -14.31 -12.01
C SER A 59 14.85 -14.97 -11.70
N ASP A 60 14.88 -16.28 -11.43
CA ASP A 60 16.07 -17.02 -11.05
C ASP A 60 17.08 -17.22 -12.19
N GLU A 61 18.36 -17.34 -11.84
CA GLU A 61 19.44 -17.64 -12.80
C GLU A 61 19.56 -19.12 -13.19
N ALA A 62 18.79 -20.02 -12.56
CA ALA A 62 18.74 -21.47 -12.79
C ALA A 62 20.13 -22.15 -12.62
N GLU A 63 20.94 -21.72 -11.69
CA GLU A 63 22.22 -22.34 -11.34
C GLU A 63 22.06 -23.48 -10.31
N ASN A 64 20.91 -23.59 -9.69
CA ASN A 64 20.55 -24.64 -8.73
C ASN A 64 19.52 -25.60 -9.35
N ILE A 65 19.61 -26.89 -9.03
CA ILE A 65 18.65 -27.91 -9.49
C ILE A 65 17.23 -27.61 -9.02
N ASP A 66 17.06 -27.05 -7.83
CA ASP A 66 15.76 -26.71 -7.26
C ASP A 66 15.03 -25.58 -8.02
N ALA A 67 15.75 -24.79 -8.82
CA ALA A 67 15.20 -23.69 -9.59
C ALA A 67 14.49 -24.12 -10.89
N VAL A 68 14.63 -25.40 -11.28
CA VAL A 68 14.01 -25.96 -12.47
C VAL A 68 13.06 -27.11 -12.12
N TYR A 69 12.17 -27.45 -13.01
CA TYR A 69 11.32 -28.63 -12.83
C TYR A 69 12.11 -29.91 -13.11
N ASP A 70 11.82 -30.95 -12.35
CA ASP A 70 12.54 -32.21 -12.40
C ASP A 70 12.29 -32.98 -13.71
N ILE A 71 11.10 -32.83 -14.31
CA ILE A 71 10.73 -33.44 -15.58
C ILE A 71 10.79 -32.40 -16.69
N GLY A 72 11.61 -32.74 -17.69
CA GLY A 72 11.78 -31.98 -18.93
C GLY A 72 11.72 -32.89 -20.17
N VAL A 73 12.11 -32.35 -21.28
CA VAL A 73 12.11 -33.06 -22.58
C VAL A 73 13.49 -33.00 -23.21
N VAL A 74 13.92 -34.17 -23.67
CA VAL A 74 15.09 -34.28 -24.54
C VAL A 74 14.67 -33.95 -25.99
N CYS A 75 15.37 -32.99 -26.57
CA CYS A 75 15.02 -32.41 -27.86
C CYS A 75 16.17 -32.53 -28.85
N GLU A 76 15.82 -32.60 -30.11
CA GLU A 76 16.73 -32.48 -31.25
C GLU A 76 16.69 -31.04 -31.75
N ILE A 77 17.87 -30.43 -31.96
CA ILE A 77 17.96 -29.11 -32.56
C ILE A 77 17.86 -29.23 -34.07
N LYS A 78 16.79 -28.72 -34.65
CA LYS A 78 16.59 -28.74 -36.11
C LYS A 78 17.28 -27.60 -36.82
N GLN A 79 17.22 -26.38 -36.25
CA GLN A 79 17.78 -25.19 -36.86
C GLN A 79 18.14 -24.14 -35.83
N ILE A 80 19.21 -23.39 -36.09
CA ILE A 80 19.59 -22.21 -35.34
C ILE A 80 19.66 -21.01 -36.29
N VAL A 81 18.97 -19.93 -35.99
CA VAL A 81 18.96 -18.71 -36.78
C VAL A 81 19.45 -17.55 -35.88
N ARG A 82 20.42 -16.78 -36.37
CA ARG A 82 20.90 -15.59 -35.66
C ARG A 82 19.97 -14.43 -35.94
N ILE A 83 19.52 -13.76 -34.88
CA ILE A 83 18.69 -12.57 -34.97
C ILE A 83 19.60 -11.36 -35.18
N LEU A 84 19.49 -10.71 -36.34
CA LEU A 84 20.39 -9.60 -36.74
C LEU A 84 20.27 -8.33 -35.90
N SER A 85 19.15 -8.19 -35.15
CA SER A 85 18.86 -7.02 -34.30
C SER A 85 19.24 -7.18 -32.85
N SER A 86 19.69 -8.38 -32.44
CA SER A 86 20.05 -8.69 -31.04
C SER A 86 21.11 -9.79 -31.01
N ASP A 87 21.87 -9.88 -29.88
CA ASP A 87 22.82 -10.97 -29.65
C ASP A 87 22.16 -12.32 -29.32
N CYS A 88 20.87 -12.50 -29.66
CA CYS A 88 20.10 -13.69 -29.42
C CYS A 88 20.12 -14.67 -30.58
N LEU A 89 20.00 -15.96 -30.25
CA LEU A 89 19.82 -17.03 -31.22
C LEU A 89 18.38 -17.54 -31.14
N ARG A 90 17.70 -17.63 -32.29
CA ARG A 90 16.43 -18.35 -32.40
C ARG A 90 16.73 -19.80 -32.70
N VAL A 91 16.24 -20.67 -31.84
CA VAL A 91 16.46 -22.11 -31.89
C VAL A 91 15.14 -22.81 -32.18
N ILE A 92 15.16 -23.71 -33.18
CA ILE A 92 14.01 -24.57 -33.48
C ILE A 92 14.36 -25.97 -33.02
N VAL A 93 13.55 -26.49 -32.12
CA VAL A 93 13.73 -27.84 -31.52
C VAL A 93 12.52 -28.70 -31.78
N GLU A 94 12.75 -30.00 -31.86
CA GLU A 94 11.69 -31.04 -31.81
C GLU A 94 11.88 -31.89 -30.58
N GLY A 95 10.84 -32.00 -29.76
CA GLY A 95 10.84 -32.84 -28.57
C GLY A 95 10.85 -34.32 -28.94
N LYS A 96 11.75 -35.12 -28.34
CA LYS A 96 11.85 -36.56 -28.59
C LYS A 96 11.15 -37.37 -27.52
N TYR A 97 11.56 -37.25 -26.28
CA TYR A 97 11.01 -38.02 -25.15
C TYR A 97 11.18 -37.26 -23.82
N ARG A 98 10.40 -37.65 -22.83
CA ARG A 98 10.53 -37.11 -21.47
C ARG A 98 11.77 -37.65 -20.79
N ALA A 99 12.36 -36.86 -19.93
CA ALA A 99 13.45 -37.27 -19.05
C ALA A 99 13.36 -36.57 -17.69
N GLU A 100 13.82 -37.27 -16.69
CA GLU A 100 13.96 -36.78 -15.31
C GLU A 100 15.38 -36.24 -15.11
N LEU A 101 15.48 -35.09 -14.56
CA LEU A 101 16.74 -34.44 -14.18
C LEU A 101 17.21 -35.06 -12.86
N LEU A 102 18.34 -35.75 -12.87
CA LEU A 102 18.91 -36.38 -11.69
C LEU A 102 19.93 -35.43 -10.98
N ALA A 103 20.78 -34.78 -11.75
CA ALA A 103 21.79 -33.86 -11.23
C ALA A 103 22.31 -32.92 -12.31
N PHE A 104 22.88 -31.79 -11.91
CA PHE A 104 23.76 -31.03 -12.79
C PHE A 104 25.16 -31.63 -12.76
N SER A 105 25.72 -31.96 -13.91
CA SER A 105 27.10 -32.45 -14.03
C SER A 105 28.08 -31.30 -14.00
N ASP A 106 27.85 -30.25 -14.78
CA ASP A 106 28.63 -29.05 -14.85
C ASP A 106 27.76 -27.80 -15.02
N VAL A 107 28.18 -26.68 -14.44
CA VAL A 107 27.51 -25.38 -14.54
C VAL A 107 28.28 -24.42 -15.44
N ASN A 108 29.54 -24.68 -15.70
CA ASN A 108 30.44 -23.87 -16.55
C ASN A 108 31.20 -24.76 -17.53
N PRO A 109 31.39 -24.36 -18.83
CA PRO A 109 30.98 -23.09 -19.44
C PRO A 109 29.49 -23.00 -19.79
N TYR A 110 28.73 -24.08 -19.67
CA TYR A 110 27.29 -24.18 -19.92
C TYR A 110 26.70 -25.26 -19.01
N LEU A 111 25.39 -25.25 -18.82
CA LEU A 111 24.70 -26.25 -18.00
C LEU A 111 24.73 -27.61 -18.70
N THR A 112 25.18 -28.62 -17.95
CA THR A 112 25.17 -30.01 -18.37
C THR A 112 24.40 -30.83 -17.33
N ALA A 113 23.43 -31.60 -17.82
CA ALA A 113 22.52 -32.35 -16.95
C ALA A 113 22.69 -33.86 -17.14
N VAL A 114 22.65 -34.57 -16.04
CA VAL A 114 22.47 -36.03 -16.01
C VAL A 114 20.99 -36.29 -15.98
N VAL A 115 20.49 -36.95 -17.03
CA VAL A 115 19.05 -37.16 -17.18
C VAL A 115 18.76 -38.65 -17.37
N LYS A 116 17.63 -39.08 -16.86
CA LYS A 116 17.12 -40.46 -17.01
C LYS A 116 15.86 -40.41 -17.90
N ARG A 117 15.86 -41.22 -18.96
CA ARG A 117 14.71 -41.35 -19.85
C ARG A 117 13.50 -41.89 -19.07
N ILE A 118 12.37 -41.29 -19.27
CA ILE A 118 11.08 -41.72 -18.73
C ILE A 118 10.18 -42.09 -19.91
N ASP A 119 9.77 -43.35 -19.94
CA ASP A 119 8.77 -43.80 -20.90
C ASP A 119 7.38 -43.67 -20.28
N SER A 120 6.40 -43.23 -21.05
CA SER A 120 5.01 -43.14 -20.56
C SER A 120 4.49 -44.55 -20.16
N ILE A 121 3.85 -44.64 -19.01
CA ILE A 121 3.23 -45.86 -18.53
C ILE A 121 2.01 -46.15 -19.42
N PRO A 122 2.02 -47.22 -20.20
CA PRO A 122 0.84 -47.62 -21.00
C PRO A 122 -0.27 -48.09 -20.06
N TYR A 123 -1.50 -47.80 -20.42
CA TYR A 123 -2.64 -48.29 -19.67
C TYR A 123 -2.94 -49.79 -20.04
N SER A 124 -3.45 -50.53 -19.06
CA SER A 124 -3.82 -51.91 -19.26
C SER A 124 -5.07 -52.02 -20.14
N GLU A 125 -5.19 -53.14 -20.90
CA GLU A 125 -6.35 -53.44 -21.77
C GLU A 125 -7.70 -53.35 -21.03
N LYS A 126 -7.73 -53.59 -19.74
CA LYS A 126 -8.90 -53.45 -18.86
C LYS A 126 -9.49 -52.03 -18.89
N TYR A 127 -8.71 -50.99 -19.22
CA TYR A 127 -9.10 -49.59 -19.23
C TYR A 127 -9.35 -49.02 -20.64
N ASN A 128 -9.35 -49.83 -21.69
CA ASN A 128 -9.54 -49.39 -23.09
C ASN A 128 -10.80 -48.54 -23.28
N LEU A 129 -11.94 -48.93 -22.71
CA LEU A 129 -13.21 -48.19 -22.80
C LEU A 129 -13.11 -46.83 -22.12
N ARG A 130 -12.42 -46.75 -20.98
CA ARG A 130 -12.21 -45.49 -20.26
C ARG A 130 -11.27 -44.55 -21.03
N ALA A 131 -10.21 -45.10 -21.62
CA ALA A 131 -9.28 -44.35 -22.45
C ALA A 131 -10.00 -43.75 -23.67
N GLU A 132 -10.79 -44.56 -24.36
CA GLU A 132 -11.57 -44.12 -25.53
C GLU A 132 -12.59 -43.02 -25.16
N ALA A 133 -13.28 -43.16 -24.02
CA ALA A 133 -14.23 -42.17 -23.52
C ALA A 133 -13.54 -40.86 -23.20
N LEU A 134 -12.36 -40.89 -22.54
CA LEU A 134 -11.58 -39.67 -22.22
C LEU A 134 -11.04 -38.98 -23.48
N VAL A 135 -10.57 -39.75 -24.47
CA VAL A 135 -10.12 -39.26 -25.77
C VAL A 135 -11.28 -38.54 -26.50
N ARG A 136 -12.46 -39.16 -26.55
CA ARG A 136 -13.63 -38.52 -27.17
C ARG A 136 -14.04 -37.23 -26.44
N TYR A 137 -14.05 -37.27 -25.12
CA TYR A 137 -14.43 -36.14 -24.31
C TYR A 137 -13.42 -34.99 -24.44
N ALA A 138 -12.11 -35.29 -24.40
CA ALA A 138 -11.06 -34.31 -24.61
C ALA A 138 -11.14 -33.64 -26.01
N LYS A 139 -11.43 -34.45 -27.07
CA LYS A 139 -11.65 -33.92 -28.43
C LYS A 139 -12.91 -33.05 -28.50
N GLY A 140 -13.98 -33.39 -27.77
CA GLY A 140 -15.17 -32.56 -27.66
C GLY A 140 -14.89 -31.21 -27.03
N LEU A 141 -14.25 -31.19 -25.83
CA LEU A 141 -13.86 -29.96 -25.15
C LEU A 141 -12.88 -29.12 -25.98
N PHE A 142 -11.94 -29.76 -26.67
CA PHE A 142 -11.02 -29.03 -27.55
C PHE A 142 -11.75 -28.38 -28.72
N ASN A 143 -12.76 -29.05 -29.28
CA ASN A 143 -13.57 -28.46 -30.35
C ASN A 143 -14.37 -27.27 -29.87
N GLU A 144 -15.00 -27.34 -28.67
CA GLU A 144 -15.65 -26.21 -28.04
C GLU A 144 -14.67 -25.05 -27.80
N TYR A 145 -13.50 -25.36 -27.24
CA TYR A 145 -12.43 -24.38 -27.05
C TYR A 145 -12.03 -23.69 -28.37
N SER A 146 -11.83 -24.51 -29.44
CA SER A 146 -11.42 -24.00 -30.77
C SER A 146 -12.46 -23.09 -31.41
N ILE A 147 -13.75 -23.34 -31.17
CA ILE A 147 -14.85 -22.48 -31.69
C ILE A 147 -14.82 -21.12 -31.00
N ILE A 148 -14.72 -21.09 -29.67
CA ILE A 148 -14.77 -19.86 -28.88
C ILE A 148 -13.47 -19.04 -29.04
N ALA A 149 -12.32 -19.70 -28.99
CA ALA A 149 -11.03 -19.04 -29.06
C ALA A 149 -10.69 -18.41 -30.43
N GLN A 150 -11.39 -18.74 -31.50
CA GLN A 150 -11.34 -18.17 -32.89
C GLN A 150 -9.94 -17.99 -33.52
N LYS A 151 -8.84 -18.32 -32.89
CA LYS A 151 -7.46 -18.01 -33.27
C LYS A 151 -6.56 -19.22 -33.54
N LEU A 152 -7.10 -20.44 -33.45
CA LEU A 152 -6.27 -21.64 -33.66
C LEU A 152 -6.13 -21.95 -35.15
N PRO A 153 -4.89 -22.24 -35.64
CA PRO A 153 -4.65 -22.69 -37.00
C PRO A 153 -5.37 -24.01 -37.30
N ASN A 154 -5.92 -24.16 -38.48
CA ASN A 154 -6.64 -25.37 -38.92
C ASN A 154 -5.79 -26.63 -38.85
N ASP A 155 -4.47 -26.53 -38.99
CA ASP A 155 -3.54 -27.66 -38.88
C ASP A 155 -3.56 -28.32 -37.50
N ILE A 156 -3.81 -27.55 -36.43
CA ILE A 156 -3.91 -28.10 -35.06
C ILE A 156 -5.17 -28.96 -34.93
N ASN A 157 -6.30 -28.50 -35.45
CA ASN A 157 -7.56 -29.28 -35.44
C ASN A 157 -7.42 -30.62 -36.19
N MET A 158 -6.73 -30.60 -37.34
CA MET A 158 -6.42 -31.83 -38.08
C MET A 158 -5.49 -32.76 -37.32
N GLY A 159 -4.51 -32.24 -36.58
CA GLY A 159 -3.61 -33.01 -35.72
C GLY A 159 -4.35 -33.70 -34.58
N VAL A 160 -5.23 -33.02 -33.88
CA VAL A 160 -6.06 -33.54 -32.80
C VAL A 160 -6.99 -34.66 -33.32
N ALA A 161 -7.56 -34.50 -34.51
CA ALA A 161 -8.44 -35.52 -35.09
C ALA A 161 -7.73 -36.86 -35.34
N LYS A 162 -6.45 -36.85 -35.74
CA LYS A 162 -5.66 -38.02 -36.11
C LYS A 162 -5.13 -38.83 -34.91
N LEU A 163 -4.93 -38.18 -33.76
CA LEU A 163 -4.37 -38.79 -32.57
C LEU A 163 -5.43 -39.60 -31.82
N SER A 164 -5.11 -40.84 -31.46
CA SER A 164 -5.99 -41.75 -30.72
C SER A 164 -5.39 -42.25 -29.40
N GLU A 165 -4.08 -42.10 -29.21
CA GLU A 165 -3.39 -42.47 -27.98
C GLU A 165 -3.60 -41.34 -26.96
N PRO A 166 -4.09 -41.64 -25.73
CA PRO A 166 -4.47 -40.64 -24.72
C PRO A 166 -3.34 -39.67 -24.34
N GLY A 167 -2.14 -40.23 -24.13
CA GLY A 167 -0.99 -39.43 -23.71
C GLY A 167 -0.48 -38.50 -24.82
N ALA A 168 -0.38 -39.01 -26.04
CA ALA A 168 0.04 -38.22 -27.19
C ALA A 168 -0.96 -37.11 -27.55
N LEU A 169 -2.26 -37.42 -27.43
CA LEU A 169 -3.32 -36.42 -27.59
C LEU A 169 -3.23 -35.31 -26.56
N ALA A 170 -3.01 -35.70 -25.30
CA ALA A 170 -2.88 -34.69 -24.23
C ALA A 170 -1.68 -33.77 -24.49
N ASP A 171 -0.53 -34.33 -24.81
CA ASP A 171 0.68 -33.59 -25.11
C ASP A 171 0.49 -32.61 -26.29
N TYR A 172 -0.14 -33.10 -27.34
CA TYR A 172 -0.37 -32.33 -28.57
C TYR A 172 -1.31 -31.13 -28.32
N ILE A 173 -2.40 -31.35 -27.59
CA ILE A 173 -3.33 -30.25 -27.28
C ILE A 173 -2.68 -29.22 -26.37
N VAL A 174 -2.08 -29.62 -25.24
CA VAL A 174 -1.46 -28.69 -24.27
C VAL A 174 -0.30 -27.91 -24.88
N GLY A 175 0.46 -28.53 -25.73
CA GLY A 175 1.57 -27.90 -26.44
C GLY A 175 1.15 -26.80 -27.41
N ASN A 176 -0.05 -26.92 -28.00
CA ASN A 176 -0.52 -26.00 -29.05
C ASN A 176 -1.56 -24.97 -28.58
N ILE A 177 -2.05 -25.03 -27.34
CA ILE A 177 -2.97 -24.02 -26.79
C ILE A 177 -2.22 -23.04 -25.87
N PRO A 178 -2.66 -21.78 -25.76
CA PRO A 178 -2.06 -20.75 -24.90
C PRO A 178 -2.49 -20.94 -23.43
N LEU A 179 -1.83 -21.87 -22.75
CA LEU A 179 -1.96 -22.09 -21.30
C LEU A 179 -0.75 -21.52 -20.56
N ASP A 180 -0.94 -21.22 -19.29
CA ASP A 180 0.14 -20.85 -18.39
C ASP A 180 1.17 -21.98 -18.23
N TYR A 181 2.45 -21.64 -18.14
CA TYR A 181 3.52 -22.64 -18.08
C TYR A 181 3.43 -23.61 -16.88
N PRO A 182 2.91 -23.23 -15.67
CA PRO A 182 2.71 -24.19 -14.60
C PRO A 182 1.67 -25.26 -14.95
N GLN A 183 0.57 -24.91 -15.62
CA GLN A 183 -0.44 -25.84 -16.09
C GLN A 183 0.12 -26.80 -17.14
N LYS A 184 0.91 -26.25 -18.09
CA LYS A 184 1.62 -27.06 -19.08
C LYS A 184 2.58 -28.03 -18.44
N GLN A 185 3.33 -27.58 -17.44
CA GLN A 185 4.29 -28.42 -16.71
C GLN A 185 3.60 -29.52 -15.89
N GLU A 186 2.43 -29.24 -15.32
CA GLU A 186 1.63 -30.23 -14.60
C GLU A 186 1.25 -31.42 -15.49
N VAL A 187 0.88 -31.13 -16.74
CA VAL A 187 0.57 -32.20 -17.74
C VAL A 187 1.84 -32.89 -18.20
N LEU A 188 2.94 -32.17 -18.42
CA LEU A 188 4.24 -32.76 -18.82
C LEU A 188 4.75 -33.73 -17.73
N SER A 189 4.60 -33.37 -16.48
CA SER A 189 5.11 -34.14 -15.33
C SER A 189 4.31 -35.42 -15.07
N GLU A 190 3.12 -35.59 -15.65
CA GLU A 190 2.34 -36.79 -15.47
C GLU A 190 2.77 -37.92 -16.43
N ILE A 191 3.27 -39.01 -15.87
CA ILE A 191 3.84 -40.13 -16.63
C ILE A 191 2.76 -41.09 -17.11
N ASP A 192 1.68 -41.25 -16.33
CA ASP A 192 0.55 -42.13 -16.67
C ASP A 192 -0.32 -41.51 -17.76
N SER A 193 -0.44 -42.14 -18.92
CA SER A 193 -1.18 -41.65 -20.09
C SER A 193 -2.67 -41.37 -19.79
N LEU A 194 -3.32 -42.16 -18.94
CA LEU A 194 -4.72 -41.94 -18.58
C LEU A 194 -4.88 -40.75 -17.61
N LYS A 195 -4.00 -40.63 -16.65
CA LYS A 195 -4.03 -39.47 -15.72
C LYS A 195 -3.69 -38.21 -16.45
N ARG A 196 -2.78 -38.23 -17.42
CA ARG A 196 -2.39 -37.09 -18.23
C ARG A 196 -3.56 -36.53 -19.03
N ILE A 197 -4.31 -37.40 -19.72
CA ILE A 197 -5.50 -36.96 -20.45
C ILE A 197 -6.61 -36.49 -19.51
N GLN A 198 -6.72 -37.07 -18.31
CA GLN A 198 -7.66 -36.59 -17.29
C GLN A 198 -7.30 -35.14 -16.85
N LYS A 199 -6.03 -34.88 -16.56
CA LYS A 199 -5.56 -33.52 -16.23
C LYS A 199 -5.84 -32.52 -17.37
N LEU A 200 -5.61 -32.94 -18.63
CA LEU A 200 -5.99 -32.14 -19.78
C LEU A 200 -7.48 -31.78 -19.79
N VAL A 201 -8.34 -32.77 -19.55
CA VAL A 201 -9.81 -32.59 -19.51
C VAL A 201 -10.18 -31.56 -18.43
N ASP A 202 -9.59 -31.67 -17.23
CA ASP A 202 -9.85 -30.78 -16.11
C ASP A 202 -9.40 -29.34 -16.41
N ILE A 203 -8.26 -29.15 -17.08
CA ILE A 203 -7.75 -27.87 -17.53
C ILE A 203 -8.63 -27.29 -18.63
N LEU A 204 -8.88 -28.03 -19.70
CA LEU A 204 -9.74 -27.58 -20.80
C LEU A 204 -11.14 -27.22 -20.35
N GLY A 205 -11.72 -28.01 -19.44
CA GLY A 205 -13.05 -27.73 -18.91
C GLY A 205 -13.14 -26.44 -18.10
N LYS A 206 -12.05 -26.01 -17.48
CA LYS A 206 -11.95 -24.69 -16.82
C LYS A 206 -11.77 -23.57 -17.86
N GLU A 207 -10.90 -23.76 -18.82
CA GLU A 207 -10.62 -22.77 -19.86
C GLU A 207 -11.85 -22.48 -20.73
N VAL A 208 -12.58 -23.52 -21.15
CA VAL A 208 -13.84 -23.35 -21.90
C VAL A 208 -14.85 -22.52 -21.12
N LYS A 209 -15.02 -22.81 -19.80
CA LYS A 209 -15.91 -22.02 -18.95
C LYS A 209 -15.49 -20.57 -18.80
N LEU A 210 -14.19 -20.32 -18.69
CA LEU A 210 -13.66 -18.94 -18.63
C LEU A 210 -13.93 -18.18 -19.91
N LEU A 211 -13.64 -18.81 -21.07
CA LEU A 211 -13.88 -18.20 -22.38
C LEU A 211 -15.37 -17.94 -22.64
N GLN A 212 -16.26 -18.86 -22.22
CA GLN A 212 -17.72 -18.66 -22.30
C GLN A 212 -18.16 -17.45 -21.46
N LEU A 213 -17.57 -17.29 -20.26
CA LEU A 213 -17.88 -16.15 -19.39
C LEU A 213 -17.38 -14.83 -19.99
N GLU A 214 -16.20 -14.85 -20.62
CA GLU A 214 -15.66 -13.68 -21.33
C GLU A 214 -16.51 -13.30 -22.54
N GLU A 215 -17.01 -14.29 -23.28
CA GLU A 215 -17.93 -14.09 -24.42
C GLU A 215 -19.26 -13.49 -23.94
N ASP A 216 -19.87 -14.04 -22.88
CA ASP A 216 -21.08 -13.49 -22.24
C ASP A 216 -20.91 -12.05 -21.76
N ILE A 217 -19.75 -11.72 -21.19
CA ILE A 217 -19.44 -10.35 -20.76
C ILE A 217 -19.31 -9.43 -21.96
N ASN A 218 -18.58 -9.85 -23.00
CA ASN A 218 -18.41 -9.09 -24.24
C ASN A 218 -19.74 -8.85 -24.94
N ASP A 219 -20.59 -9.85 -25.02
CA ASP A 219 -21.93 -9.72 -25.63
C ASP A 219 -22.83 -8.73 -24.84
N ARG A 220 -22.75 -8.74 -23.51
CA ARG A 220 -23.47 -7.75 -22.68
C ARG A 220 -22.92 -6.34 -22.92
N VAL A 221 -21.61 -6.19 -22.99
CA VAL A 221 -20.98 -4.90 -23.29
C VAL A 221 -21.35 -4.43 -24.69
N GLN A 222 -21.32 -5.34 -25.67
CA GLN A 222 -21.69 -5.02 -27.06
C GLN A 222 -23.18 -4.65 -27.19
N SER A 223 -24.08 -5.38 -26.51
CA SER A 223 -25.51 -5.05 -26.50
C SER A 223 -25.78 -3.71 -25.82
N GLN A 224 -25.05 -3.34 -24.77
CA GLN A 224 -25.14 -2.02 -24.14
C GLN A 224 -24.62 -0.90 -25.06
N ILE A 225 -23.56 -1.18 -25.84
CA ILE A 225 -23.05 -0.25 -26.86
C ILE A 225 -24.06 -0.08 -27.98
N ASP A 226 -24.67 -1.18 -28.43
CA ASP A 226 -25.70 -1.16 -29.51
C ASP A 226 -26.99 -0.46 -29.06
N GLU A 227 -27.42 -0.62 -27.80
CA GLU A 227 -28.52 0.15 -27.22
C GLU A 227 -28.23 1.66 -27.19
N ASN A 228 -27.02 2.03 -26.73
CA ASN A 228 -26.58 3.42 -26.72
C ASN A 228 -26.45 4.00 -28.15
N GLN A 229 -25.96 3.19 -29.11
CA GLN A 229 -25.92 3.60 -30.51
C GLN A 229 -27.32 3.74 -31.12
N LYS A 230 -28.26 2.87 -30.72
CA LYS A 230 -29.65 2.93 -31.18
C LYS A 230 -30.39 4.13 -30.60
N GLU A 231 -30.18 4.46 -29.31
CA GLU A 231 -30.63 5.70 -28.70
C GLU A 231 -30.03 6.92 -29.40
N TYR A 232 -28.75 6.91 -29.69
CA TYR A 232 -28.08 7.95 -30.44
C TYR A 232 -28.66 8.09 -31.85
N TYR A 233 -28.89 6.98 -32.55
CA TYR A 233 -29.46 6.97 -33.90
C TYR A 233 -30.92 7.47 -33.91
N LEU A 234 -31.71 7.08 -32.92
CA LEU A 234 -33.06 7.60 -32.74
C LEU A 234 -33.07 9.09 -32.40
N HIS A 235 -32.10 9.56 -31.60
CA HIS A 235 -31.92 10.99 -31.32
C HIS A 235 -31.50 11.76 -32.57
N GLU A 236 -30.64 11.19 -33.42
CA GLU A 236 -30.23 11.79 -34.69
C GLU A 236 -31.40 11.78 -35.72
N GLN A 237 -32.22 10.71 -35.77
CA GLN A 237 -33.42 10.70 -36.56
C GLN A 237 -34.43 11.77 -36.08
N LEU A 238 -34.65 11.94 -34.78
CA LEU A 238 -35.45 13.00 -34.21
C LEU A 238 -34.91 14.38 -34.58
N LYS A 239 -33.61 14.57 -34.56
CA LYS A 239 -32.98 15.81 -35.02
C LYS A 239 -33.16 16.04 -36.52
N ALA A 240 -33.02 15.00 -37.34
CA ALA A 240 -33.23 15.09 -38.77
C ALA A 240 -34.72 15.42 -39.13
N ILE A 241 -35.66 14.81 -38.42
CA ILE A 241 -37.09 15.10 -38.58
C ILE A 241 -37.42 16.52 -38.09
N ASN A 242 -36.84 16.97 -36.98
CA ASN A 242 -37.00 18.35 -36.49
C ASN A 242 -36.35 19.37 -37.43
N ALA A 243 -35.24 19.00 -38.11
CA ALA A 243 -34.61 19.83 -39.14
C ALA A 243 -35.48 19.98 -40.39
N GLU A 244 -36.20 18.90 -40.83
CA GLU A 244 -37.15 18.96 -41.94
C GLU A 244 -38.45 19.70 -41.58
N LEU A 245 -38.85 19.70 -40.28
CA LEU A 245 -40.03 20.45 -39.81
C LEU A 245 -39.73 21.94 -39.57
N GLY A 246 -38.49 22.41 -39.80
CA GLY A 246 -38.13 23.82 -39.63
C GLY A 246 -37.81 24.23 -38.18
N GLU A 247 -37.87 23.29 -37.21
CA GLU A 247 -37.49 23.48 -35.82
C GLU A 247 -36.07 22.97 -35.53
N GLY A 248 -35.27 22.63 -36.56
CA GLY A 248 -33.93 22.06 -36.46
C GLY A 248 -32.88 23.11 -36.11
N ASP A 249 -32.03 22.78 -35.15
CA ASP A 249 -30.83 23.52 -34.80
C ASP A 249 -29.95 23.75 -36.03
N ASN A 250 -30.05 24.92 -36.60
CA ASN A 250 -29.10 25.38 -37.59
C ASN A 250 -27.75 25.53 -36.92
N PRO A 251 -26.63 24.90 -37.43
CA PRO A 251 -25.28 25.03 -36.84
C PRO A 251 -24.91 26.49 -36.57
N ALA A 252 -25.40 27.42 -37.36
CA ALA A 252 -25.23 28.84 -37.14
C ALA A 252 -25.98 29.32 -35.87
N SER A 253 -27.21 28.82 -35.63
CA SER A 253 -28.03 29.16 -34.43
C SER A 253 -27.39 28.57 -33.17
N GLU A 254 -26.85 27.32 -33.22
CA GLU A 254 -26.14 26.68 -32.12
C GLU A 254 -24.87 27.45 -31.77
N ALA A 255 -24.07 27.79 -32.75
CA ALA A 255 -22.83 28.56 -32.58
C ALA A 255 -23.11 29.97 -32.04
N ASP A 256 -24.21 30.62 -32.48
CA ASP A 256 -24.62 31.92 -31.95
C ASP A 256 -25.13 31.80 -30.51
N GLY A 257 -25.78 30.70 -30.17
CA GLY A 257 -26.12 30.36 -28.77
C GLY A 257 -24.90 30.20 -27.84
N TYR A 258 -23.85 29.52 -28.29
CA TYR A 258 -22.58 29.43 -27.58
C TYR A 258 -21.94 30.80 -27.46
N ARG A 259 -21.90 31.58 -28.53
CA ARG A 259 -21.34 32.93 -28.57
C ARG A 259 -22.00 33.84 -27.53
N GLU A 260 -23.33 33.86 -27.46
CA GLU A 260 -24.07 34.66 -26.47
C GLU A 260 -23.72 34.25 -25.03
N LYS A 261 -23.62 32.95 -24.76
CA LYS A 261 -23.25 32.42 -23.44
C LYS A 261 -21.80 32.80 -23.07
N ILE A 262 -20.86 32.72 -24.01
CA ILE A 262 -19.45 33.09 -23.79
C ILE A 262 -19.29 34.56 -23.47
N LEU A 263 -19.98 35.46 -24.22
CA LEU A 263 -19.95 36.89 -23.96
C LEU A 263 -20.46 37.22 -22.53
N LYS A 264 -21.39 36.44 -22.00
CA LYS A 264 -21.91 36.60 -20.62
C LYS A 264 -20.89 36.18 -19.55
N LEU A 265 -19.81 35.46 -19.91
CA LEU A 265 -18.78 35.03 -18.96
C LEU A 265 -17.81 36.17 -18.57
N HIS A 266 -17.76 37.23 -19.32
CA HIS A 266 -16.88 38.40 -19.08
C HIS A 266 -15.39 37.99 -18.90
N LEU A 267 -14.89 37.20 -19.83
CA LEU A 267 -13.50 36.75 -19.83
C LEU A 267 -12.55 37.85 -20.31
N ASP A 268 -11.24 37.62 -20.15
CA ASP A 268 -10.24 38.50 -20.76
C ASP A 268 -10.31 38.45 -22.30
N ALA A 269 -9.91 39.55 -22.94
CA ALA A 269 -10.09 39.74 -24.38
C ALA A 269 -9.42 38.62 -25.25
N ASP A 270 -8.28 38.08 -24.80
CA ASP A 270 -7.58 37.03 -25.53
C ASP A 270 -8.30 35.67 -25.40
N SER A 271 -8.80 35.32 -24.21
CA SER A 271 -9.58 34.11 -23.98
C SER A 271 -10.93 34.17 -24.67
N GLU A 272 -11.64 35.32 -24.60
CA GLU A 272 -12.90 35.53 -25.30
C GLU A 272 -12.71 35.37 -26.80
N LYS A 273 -11.68 36.00 -27.38
CA LYS A 273 -11.37 35.89 -28.81
C LYS A 273 -11.10 34.45 -29.25
N LYS A 274 -10.35 33.68 -28.46
CA LYS A 274 -10.12 32.25 -28.76
C LYS A 274 -11.39 31.43 -28.78
N LEU A 275 -12.27 31.64 -27.81
CA LEU A 275 -13.54 30.92 -27.73
C LEU A 275 -14.51 31.33 -28.83
N LEU A 276 -14.56 32.62 -29.18
CA LEU A 276 -15.35 33.08 -30.32
C LEU A 276 -14.87 32.50 -31.66
N ASN A 277 -13.56 32.36 -31.85
CA ASN A 277 -13.00 31.69 -33.03
C ASN A 277 -13.43 30.19 -33.07
N GLU A 278 -13.51 29.51 -31.92
CA GLU A 278 -13.96 28.12 -31.86
C GLU A 278 -15.47 28.02 -32.17
N CYS A 279 -16.27 28.99 -31.73
CA CYS A 279 -17.68 29.10 -32.14
C CYS A 279 -17.83 29.34 -33.64
N ASP A 280 -16.99 30.22 -34.22
CA ASP A 280 -17.03 30.46 -35.66
C ASP A 280 -16.60 29.23 -36.47
N ARG A 281 -15.62 28.45 -35.94
CA ARG A 281 -15.23 27.17 -36.50
C ARG A 281 -16.38 26.16 -36.51
N LEU A 282 -17.14 26.11 -35.40
CA LEU A 282 -18.32 25.22 -35.29
C LEU A 282 -19.39 25.51 -36.36
N LYS A 283 -19.52 26.76 -36.88
CA LYS A 283 -20.43 27.11 -37.95
C LYS A 283 -20.11 26.42 -39.29
N TYR A 284 -18.83 26.16 -39.55
CA TYR A 284 -18.37 25.62 -40.81
C TYR A 284 -18.10 24.11 -40.79
N VAL A 285 -18.10 23.47 -39.62
CA VAL A 285 -17.89 22.03 -39.47
C VAL A 285 -19.20 21.29 -39.60
N GLN A 286 -19.22 20.18 -40.31
CA GLN A 286 -20.42 19.34 -40.44
C GLN A 286 -20.88 18.86 -39.06
N PRO A 287 -22.18 18.98 -38.68
CA PRO A 287 -22.70 18.61 -37.36
C PRO A 287 -22.44 17.16 -36.95
N SER A 288 -22.36 16.24 -37.90
CA SER A 288 -22.11 14.81 -37.69
C SER A 288 -20.63 14.43 -37.63
N SER A 289 -19.71 15.40 -37.81
CA SER A 289 -18.27 15.10 -37.78
C SER A 289 -17.75 14.90 -36.36
N PRO A 290 -16.76 14.03 -36.13
CA PRO A 290 -16.09 13.90 -34.86
C PRO A 290 -15.48 15.23 -34.33
N GLU A 291 -15.06 16.10 -35.25
CA GLU A 291 -14.49 17.40 -34.93
C GLU A 291 -15.54 18.34 -34.32
N SER A 292 -16.78 18.29 -34.84
CA SER A 292 -17.90 19.05 -34.27
C SER A 292 -18.21 18.61 -32.83
N ALA A 293 -18.20 17.30 -32.56
CA ALA A 293 -18.39 16.76 -31.22
C ALA A 293 -17.27 17.20 -30.25
N VAL A 294 -16.01 17.24 -30.69
CA VAL A 294 -14.89 17.74 -29.89
C VAL A 294 -15.05 19.21 -29.55
N SER A 295 -15.42 20.05 -30.51
CA SER A 295 -15.62 21.50 -30.29
C SER A 295 -16.82 21.75 -29.36
N ARG A 296 -17.93 21.02 -29.51
CA ARG A 296 -19.09 21.10 -28.59
C ARG A 296 -18.69 20.74 -27.19
N ASN A 297 -18.08 19.56 -26.98
CA ASN A 297 -17.65 19.11 -25.64
C ASN A 297 -16.71 20.12 -25.00
N TYR A 298 -15.81 20.72 -25.78
CA TYR A 298 -14.90 21.75 -25.30
C TYR A 298 -15.67 23.00 -24.83
N LEU A 299 -16.57 23.53 -25.67
CA LEU A 299 -17.37 24.71 -25.34
C LEU A 299 -18.30 24.46 -24.15
N ASP A 300 -18.89 23.28 -24.07
CA ASP A 300 -19.71 22.88 -22.94
C ASP A 300 -18.90 22.86 -21.63
N LYS A 301 -17.69 22.28 -21.64
CA LYS A 301 -16.79 22.29 -20.49
C LYS A 301 -16.37 23.69 -20.05
N ILE A 302 -16.12 24.59 -21.00
CA ILE A 302 -15.86 26.01 -20.70
C ILE A 302 -17.06 26.68 -20.02
N LEU A 303 -18.28 26.40 -20.49
CA LEU A 303 -19.51 26.97 -19.93
C LEU A 303 -19.89 26.34 -18.58
N GLU A 304 -19.46 25.12 -18.30
CA GLU A 304 -19.63 24.46 -16.99
C GLU A 304 -18.73 25.07 -15.92
N LEU A 305 -17.61 25.71 -16.31
CA LEU A 305 -16.71 26.35 -15.36
C LEU A 305 -17.39 27.53 -14.67
N PRO A 306 -17.26 27.64 -13.34
CA PRO A 306 -17.91 28.70 -12.56
C PRO A 306 -17.13 30.00 -12.63
N TRP A 307 -17.04 30.61 -13.80
CA TRP A 307 -16.34 31.89 -13.98
C TRP A 307 -16.92 32.96 -13.07
N HIS A 308 -16.09 33.56 -12.21
CA HIS A 308 -16.46 34.63 -11.27
C HIS A 308 -17.59 34.29 -10.29
N ILE A 309 -17.93 33.00 -10.12
CA ILE A 309 -18.96 32.56 -9.17
C ILE A 309 -18.28 32.19 -7.85
N TYR A 310 -18.48 32.97 -6.82
CA TYR A 310 -17.85 32.77 -5.51
C TYR A 310 -18.89 32.40 -4.44
N SER A 311 -18.58 31.42 -3.61
CA SER A 311 -19.32 31.16 -2.37
C SER A 311 -18.99 32.25 -1.33
N LYS A 312 -20.01 32.71 -0.60
CA LYS A 312 -19.84 33.68 0.48
C LYS A 312 -19.15 33.03 1.67
N GLU A 313 -17.93 33.46 1.94
CA GLU A 313 -17.14 32.95 3.06
C GLU A 313 -17.69 33.37 4.42
N ASN A 314 -17.55 32.48 5.38
CA ASN A 314 -17.81 32.76 6.79
C ASN A 314 -16.49 32.74 7.58
N LEU A 315 -16.01 33.93 7.95
CA LEU A 315 -14.75 34.11 8.71
C LEU A 315 -15.03 34.35 10.21
N ASN A 316 -16.13 33.84 10.74
CA ASN A 316 -16.46 33.92 12.17
C ASN A 316 -15.74 32.81 12.94
N ILE A 317 -14.77 33.21 13.77
CA ILE A 317 -13.91 32.31 14.56
C ILE A 317 -14.74 31.47 15.55
N ASP A 318 -15.76 32.05 16.21
CA ASP A 318 -16.61 31.34 17.18
C ASP A 318 -17.46 30.27 16.49
N ASN A 319 -17.94 30.57 15.27
CA ASN A 319 -18.65 29.58 14.49
C ASN A 319 -17.74 28.45 14.03
N ALA A 320 -16.51 28.78 13.60
CA ALA A 320 -15.52 27.80 13.20
C ALA A 320 -15.14 26.91 14.38
N ARG A 321 -14.88 27.47 15.55
CA ARG A 321 -14.60 26.73 16.80
C ARG A 321 -15.74 25.76 17.12
N ARG A 322 -17.00 26.21 17.09
CA ARG A 322 -18.17 25.36 17.36
C ARG A 322 -18.28 24.18 16.37
N ILE A 323 -18.01 24.41 15.09
CA ILE A 323 -18.06 23.37 14.06
C ILE A 323 -16.94 22.34 14.31
N LEU A 324 -15.71 22.80 14.55
CA LEU A 324 -14.57 21.93 14.81
C LEU A 324 -14.75 21.12 16.11
N ASP A 325 -15.27 21.71 17.17
CA ASP A 325 -15.53 21.02 18.45
C ASP A 325 -16.68 20.01 18.35
N ARG A 326 -17.68 20.33 17.54
CA ARG A 326 -18.79 19.41 17.29
C ARG A 326 -18.35 18.21 16.45
N ASP A 327 -17.54 18.44 15.42
CA ASP A 327 -17.21 17.40 14.43
C ASP A 327 -15.97 16.58 14.84
N HIS A 328 -15.12 17.08 15.77
CA HIS A 328 -13.89 16.43 16.23
C HIS A 328 -13.72 16.50 17.74
N TYR A 329 -13.39 15.35 18.34
CA TYR A 329 -12.99 15.27 19.74
C TYR A 329 -11.46 15.38 19.83
N GLY A 330 -10.93 16.07 20.83
CA GLY A 330 -9.49 16.31 20.98
C GLY A 330 -8.93 17.24 19.90
N LEU A 331 -7.74 16.94 19.41
CA LEU A 331 -7.04 17.69 18.35
C LEU A 331 -6.91 19.19 18.65
N LYS A 332 -6.55 19.56 19.90
CA LYS A 332 -6.51 20.95 20.37
C LYS A 332 -5.59 21.80 19.47
N ASP A 333 -4.35 21.35 19.28
CA ASP A 333 -3.34 22.09 18.52
C ASP A 333 -3.75 22.28 17.04
N VAL A 334 -4.31 21.22 16.43
CA VAL A 334 -4.82 21.27 15.05
C VAL A 334 -5.95 22.28 14.92
N LYS A 335 -6.88 22.30 15.90
CA LYS A 335 -7.99 23.26 15.91
C LYS A 335 -7.49 24.70 16.11
N GLU A 336 -6.53 24.93 17.00
CA GLU A 336 -5.94 26.24 17.23
C GLU A 336 -5.26 26.75 15.97
N ARG A 337 -4.42 25.94 15.31
CA ARG A 337 -3.78 26.29 14.04
C ARG A 337 -4.79 26.63 12.95
N ILE A 338 -5.87 25.87 12.84
CA ILE A 338 -6.95 26.16 11.89
C ILE A 338 -7.65 27.49 12.24
N LEU A 339 -7.88 27.78 13.52
CA LEU A 339 -8.47 29.07 13.94
C LEU A 339 -7.53 30.24 13.71
N GLU A 340 -6.23 30.07 13.93
CA GLU A 340 -5.18 31.06 13.58
C GLU A 340 -5.22 31.35 12.08
N PHE A 341 -5.26 30.31 11.24
CA PHE A 341 -5.37 30.44 9.79
C PHE A 341 -6.62 31.26 9.39
N ILE A 342 -7.78 30.95 9.99
CA ILE A 342 -9.03 31.69 9.73
C ILE A 342 -8.91 33.15 10.20
N ALA A 343 -8.25 33.40 11.33
CA ALA A 343 -8.05 34.73 11.88
C ALA A 343 -7.15 35.59 10.97
N VAL A 344 -6.02 35.04 10.52
CA VAL A 344 -5.10 35.68 9.58
C VAL A 344 -5.83 36.03 8.28
N ARG A 345 -6.60 35.10 7.73
CA ARG A 345 -7.40 35.32 6.51
C ARG A 345 -8.48 36.41 6.69
N LYS A 346 -9.04 36.51 7.89
CA LYS A 346 -9.99 37.60 8.23
C LYS A 346 -9.34 38.97 8.25
N LEU A 347 -8.10 39.07 8.80
CA LEU A 347 -7.34 40.30 8.90
C LEU A 347 -6.75 40.72 7.56
N SER A 348 -6.34 39.78 6.76
CA SER A 348 -5.69 39.98 5.46
C SER A 348 -6.35 39.18 4.36
N PRO A 349 -7.49 39.61 3.83
CA PRO A 349 -8.27 38.88 2.82
C PRO A 349 -7.50 38.61 1.51
N ASN A 350 -6.44 39.38 1.25
CA ASN A 350 -5.62 39.23 0.03
C ASN A 350 -4.36 38.38 0.23
N ILE A 351 -4.17 37.73 1.38
CA ILE A 351 -3.07 36.78 1.55
C ILE A 351 -3.26 35.66 0.53
N LYS A 352 -2.25 35.52 -0.34
CA LYS A 352 -2.18 34.47 -1.34
C LYS A 352 -1.40 33.27 -0.79
N GLY A 353 -1.84 32.06 -1.14
CA GLY A 353 -0.98 30.89 -1.19
C GLY A 353 -0.66 30.15 0.09
N GLN A 354 -1.44 30.30 1.14
CA GLN A 354 -1.31 29.42 2.29
C GLN A 354 -1.93 28.06 1.99
N ILE A 355 -1.09 27.04 1.93
CA ILE A 355 -1.49 25.63 1.74
C ILE A 355 -1.34 24.93 3.08
N ILE A 356 -2.41 24.39 3.60
CA ILE A 356 -2.38 23.58 4.83
C ILE A 356 -2.08 22.14 4.46
N CYS A 357 -1.03 21.56 5.07
CA CYS A 357 -0.71 20.15 4.93
C CYS A 357 -0.98 19.42 6.25
N LEU A 358 -1.93 18.50 6.25
CA LEU A 358 -2.27 17.67 7.39
C LEU A 358 -1.45 16.38 7.32
N VAL A 359 -0.44 16.24 8.17
CA VAL A 359 0.45 15.07 8.21
C VAL A 359 0.15 14.20 9.42
N GLY A 360 0.18 12.88 9.26
CA GLY A 360 0.03 11.96 10.39
C GLY A 360 -0.44 10.58 9.97
N PRO A 361 -0.51 9.63 10.90
CA PRO A 361 -0.83 8.24 10.59
C PRO A 361 -2.24 8.08 10.00
N PRO A 362 -2.52 6.94 9.34
CA PRO A 362 -3.82 6.69 8.76
C PRO A 362 -4.91 6.58 9.84
N GLY A 363 -6.09 7.16 9.54
CA GLY A 363 -7.26 7.06 10.43
C GLY A 363 -7.34 8.09 11.56
N VAL A 364 -6.43 9.07 11.65
CA VAL A 364 -6.49 10.16 12.64
C VAL A 364 -7.42 11.31 12.25
N GLY A 365 -8.10 11.21 11.13
CA GLY A 365 -9.14 12.15 10.74
C GLY A 365 -8.72 13.30 9.83
N LYS A 366 -7.55 13.25 9.17
CA LYS A 366 -7.04 14.28 8.23
C LYS A 366 -8.10 14.76 7.26
N THR A 367 -8.67 13.84 6.47
CA THR A 367 -9.72 14.14 5.48
C THR A 367 -11.00 14.72 6.12
N SER A 368 -11.36 14.28 7.33
CA SER A 368 -12.54 14.82 8.02
C SER A 368 -12.32 16.22 8.58
N VAL A 369 -11.09 16.54 9.03
CA VAL A 369 -10.71 17.89 9.45
C VAL A 369 -10.80 18.87 8.29
N ALA A 370 -10.28 18.52 7.11
CA ALA A 370 -10.40 19.34 5.90
C ALA A 370 -11.87 19.60 5.51
N LYS A 371 -12.71 18.57 5.62
CA LYS A 371 -14.16 18.73 5.37
C LYS A 371 -14.84 19.65 6.38
N SER A 372 -14.43 19.60 7.64
CA SER A 372 -14.97 20.49 8.68
C SER A 372 -14.47 21.93 8.52
N LEU A 373 -13.22 22.13 8.06
CA LEU A 373 -12.70 23.43 7.66
C LEU A 373 -13.52 24.04 6.52
N ALA A 374 -13.84 23.25 5.48
CA ALA A 374 -14.70 23.71 4.39
C ALA A 374 -16.09 24.17 4.88
N LYS A 375 -16.70 23.39 5.81
CA LYS A 375 -17.98 23.78 6.45
C LYS A 375 -17.84 25.05 7.29
N ALA A 376 -16.76 25.19 8.05
CA ALA A 376 -16.51 26.33 8.90
C ALA A 376 -16.40 27.62 8.06
N LEU A 377 -15.71 27.57 6.92
CA LEU A 377 -15.56 28.65 5.97
C LEU A 377 -16.75 28.83 5.03
N ASN A 378 -17.75 27.95 5.07
CA ASN A 378 -18.87 27.91 4.13
C ASN A 378 -18.42 27.81 2.66
N ARG A 379 -17.32 27.07 2.39
CA ARG A 379 -16.82 26.77 1.06
C ARG A 379 -17.33 25.41 0.57
N LYS A 380 -17.52 25.27 -0.72
CA LYS A 380 -17.75 23.97 -1.33
C LYS A 380 -16.49 23.13 -1.19
N TYR A 381 -16.66 21.82 -1.04
CA TYR A 381 -15.58 20.89 -0.78
C TYR A 381 -15.52 19.84 -1.88
N GLU A 382 -14.33 19.60 -2.41
CA GLU A 382 -14.05 18.49 -3.30
C GLU A 382 -12.75 17.81 -2.90
N ARG A 383 -12.64 16.51 -3.16
CA ARG A 383 -11.45 15.70 -2.86
C ARG A 383 -10.88 15.13 -4.13
N ILE A 384 -9.59 15.33 -4.32
CA ILE A 384 -8.76 14.69 -5.35
C ILE A 384 -7.83 13.71 -4.64
N SER A 385 -7.83 12.42 -5.04
CA SER A 385 -6.87 11.45 -4.53
C SER A 385 -5.65 11.46 -5.43
N LEU A 386 -4.48 11.71 -4.86
CA LEU A 386 -3.21 11.71 -5.58
C LEU A 386 -2.49 10.36 -5.52
N GLY A 387 -2.97 9.44 -4.66
CA GLY A 387 -2.43 8.09 -4.57
C GLY A 387 -2.68 7.29 -5.85
N GLY A 388 -1.59 6.96 -6.55
CA GLY A 388 -1.64 6.24 -7.84
C GLY A 388 -1.67 7.11 -9.08
N VAL A 389 -1.54 8.43 -8.94
CA VAL A 389 -1.34 9.36 -10.07
C VAL A 389 0.11 9.25 -10.53
N HIS A 390 0.31 8.90 -11.79
CA HIS A 390 1.63 8.73 -12.42
C HIS A 390 1.84 9.65 -13.61
N ASP A 391 0.78 10.20 -14.19
CA ASP A 391 0.80 11.04 -15.39
C ASP A 391 0.43 12.49 -15.05
N GLU A 392 1.24 13.45 -15.51
CA GLU A 392 0.94 14.87 -15.41
C GLU A 392 -0.44 15.22 -16.01
N ALA A 393 -0.84 14.50 -17.06
CA ALA A 393 -2.11 14.71 -17.73
C ALA A 393 -3.33 14.46 -16.82
N GLU A 394 -3.23 13.64 -15.78
CA GLU A 394 -4.32 13.48 -14.80
C GLU A 394 -4.57 14.77 -14.01
N ILE A 395 -3.56 15.63 -13.82
CA ILE A 395 -3.66 16.89 -13.08
C ILE A 395 -3.99 18.04 -14.02
N ARG A 396 -3.31 18.11 -15.18
CA ARG A 396 -3.40 19.21 -16.16
C ARG A 396 -4.32 18.95 -17.34
N GLY A 397 -4.88 17.74 -17.47
CA GLY A 397 -5.71 17.36 -18.60
C GLY A 397 -4.93 16.96 -19.85
N HIS A 398 -5.63 16.39 -20.80
CA HIS A 398 -5.13 16.01 -22.12
C HIS A 398 -5.46 17.10 -23.13
N ARG A 399 -4.63 17.28 -24.15
CA ARG A 399 -4.92 18.24 -25.23
C ARG A 399 -6.24 17.88 -25.91
N LYS A 400 -7.12 18.86 -26.09
CA LYS A 400 -8.49 18.69 -26.65
C LYS A 400 -8.55 17.97 -28.01
N THR A 401 -7.43 17.90 -28.75
CA THR A 401 -7.34 17.25 -30.06
C THR A 401 -7.38 15.72 -30.00
N TYR A 402 -7.19 15.12 -28.84
CA TYR A 402 -7.25 13.66 -28.69
C TYR A 402 -8.70 13.21 -28.46
N ILE A 403 -9.07 12.09 -29.08
CA ILE A 403 -10.40 11.49 -28.83
C ILE A 403 -10.45 11.01 -27.37
N GLY A 404 -11.49 11.44 -26.65
CA GLY A 404 -11.62 11.13 -25.23
C GLY A 404 -10.83 12.04 -24.27
N ALA A 405 -10.26 13.15 -24.78
CA ALA A 405 -9.60 14.13 -23.94
C ALA A 405 -10.54 14.71 -22.88
N MET A 406 -10.04 14.92 -21.68
CA MET A 406 -10.77 15.48 -20.55
C MET A 406 -9.91 16.55 -19.85
N PRO A 407 -10.55 17.51 -19.18
CA PRO A 407 -9.83 18.42 -18.27
C PRO A 407 -9.10 17.68 -17.16
N GLY A 408 -8.07 18.28 -16.60
CA GLY A 408 -7.38 17.75 -15.45
C GLY A 408 -8.24 17.75 -14.19
N SER A 409 -7.83 16.94 -13.23
CA SER A 409 -8.56 16.70 -11.98
C SER A 409 -8.86 17.98 -11.19
N ILE A 410 -7.98 18.98 -11.26
CA ILE A 410 -8.16 20.28 -10.56
C ILE A 410 -9.32 21.05 -11.21
N ILE A 411 -9.36 21.17 -12.52
CA ILE A 411 -10.41 21.85 -13.26
C ILE A 411 -11.75 21.10 -13.11
N GLU A 412 -11.72 19.76 -13.20
CA GLU A 412 -12.90 18.94 -12.94
C GLU A 412 -13.47 19.13 -11.52
N ALA A 413 -12.58 19.26 -10.50
CA ALA A 413 -13.01 19.54 -9.13
C ALA A 413 -13.69 20.92 -9.03
N VAL A 414 -13.18 21.93 -9.73
CA VAL A 414 -13.81 23.26 -9.79
C VAL A 414 -15.18 23.20 -10.46
N ILE A 415 -15.31 22.48 -11.58
CA ILE A 415 -16.59 22.27 -12.26
C ILE A 415 -17.62 21.61 -11.33
N ARG A 416 -17.25 20.53 -10.64
CA ARG A 416 -18.12 19.80 -9.71
C ARG A 416 -18.60 20.66 -8.54
N THR A 417 -17.74 21.54 -8.03
CA THR A 417 -18.11 22.44 -6.93
C THR A 417 -18.97 23.62 -7.34
N LYS A 418 -18.99 23.95 -8.64
CA LYS A 418 -19.76 25.08 -9.21
C LYS A 418 -19.42 26.43 -8.56
N THR A 419 -18.20 26.57 -8.04
CA THR A 419 -17.70 27.82 -7.45
C THR A 419 -16.22 28.00 -7.76
N SER A 420 -15.76 29.23 -7.97
CA SER A 420 -14.34 29.56 -8.24
C SER A 420 -13.46 29.59 -6.98
N ASN A 421 -14.07 29.49 -5.79
CA ASN A 421 -13.36 29.52 -4.51
C ASN A 421 -13.65 28.28 -3.63
N PRO A 422 -13.63 27.06 -4.16
CA PRO A 422 -13.82 25.87 -3.36
C PRO A 422 -12.67 25.65 -2.37
N LEU A 423 -12.86 24.70 -1.46
CA LEU A 423 -11.78 24.00 -0.77
C LEU A 423 -11.53 22.69 -1.51
N ILE A 424 -10.36 22.53 -2.07
CA ILE A 424 -9.91 21.31 -2.74
C ILE A 424 -8.95 20.58 -1.82
N LEU A 425 -9.29 19.34 -1.45
CA LEU A 425 -8.41 18.46 -0.71
C LEU A 425 -7.61 17.59 -1.67
N LEU A 426 -6.31 17.73 -1.64
CA LEU A 426 -5.34 16.89 -2.33
C LEU A 426 -4.91 15.78 -1.34
N ASP A 427 -5.50 14.59 -1.46
CA ASP A 427 -5.32 13.51 -0.49
C ASP A 427 -4.17 12.59 -0.93
N GLU A 428 -3.34 12.16 0.04
CA GLU A 428 -2.21 11.26 -0.15
C GLU A 428 -1.11 11.83 -1.08
N ILE A 429 -0.68 13.08 -0.82
CA ILE A 429 0.38 13.75 -1.62
C ILE A 429 1.75 13.06 -1.48
N ASP A 430 1.97 12.32 -0.40
CA ASP A 430 3.14 11.48 -0.14
C ASP A 430 3.22 10.24 -1.05
N LYS A 431 2.15 9.93 -1.80
CA LYS A 431 2.08 8.79 -2.71
C LYS A 431 2.26 9.16 -4.18
N LEU A 432 2.69 10.39 -4.44
CA LEU A 432 3.04 10.82 -5.79
C LEU A 432 4.30 10.07 -6.25
N ALA A 433 4.18 9.35 -7.35
CA ALA A 433 5.32 8.69 -7.98
C ALA A 433 5.78 9.48 -9.21
N SER A 434 7.08 9.66 -9.33
CA SER A 434 7.68 10.20 -10.56
C SER A 434 8.10 9.04 -11.45
N ASP A 435 7.46 8.87 -12.59
CA ASP A 435 7.79 7.88 -13.59
C ASP A 435 8.32 8.54 -14.89
N TYR A 436 8.87 7.72 -15.80
CA TYR A 436 9.35 8.15 -17.12
C TYR A 436 8.30 8.86 -18.02
N LYS A 437 7.03 8.88 -17.62
CA LYS A 437 5.91 9.43 -18.39
C LYS A 437 5.51 10.85 -18.06
N GLY A 438 6.06 11.43 -16.98
CA GLY A 438 5.75 12.80 -16.57
C GLY A 438 6.07 13.02 -15.08
N ASP A 439 6.06 14.26 -14.67
CA ASP A 439 6.26 14.67 -13.27
C ASP A 439 4.99 15.34 -12.73
N PRO A 440 4.08 14.59 -12.11
CA PRO A 440 2.88 15.14 -11.47
C PRO A 440 3.19 16.20 -10.42
N SER A 441 4.38 16.14 -9.78
CA SER A 441 4.81 17.11 -8.78
C SER A 441 5.00 18.51 -9.40
N SER A 442 5.57 18.57 -10.61
CA SER A 442 5.74 19.83 -11.34
C SER A 442 4.40 20.47 -11.72
N ALA A 443 3.41 19.66 -12.13
CA ALA A 443 2.06 20.15 -12.42
C ALA A 443 1.37 20.71 -11.17
N LEU A 444 1.55 20.06 -10.02
CA LEU A 444 1.03 20.53 -8.74
C LEU A 444 1.74 21.80 -8.28
N LEU A 445 3.05 21.94 -8.51
CA LEU A 445 3.80 23.15 -8.15
C LEU A 445 3.19 24.38 -8.82
N GLU A 446 2.84 24.33 -10.11
CA GLU A 446 2.19 25.47 -10.80
C GLU A 446 0.80 25.77 -10.23
N ALA A 447 0.00 24.75 -9.94
CA ALA A 447 -1.33 24.94 -9.38
C ALA A 447 -1.31 25.48 -7.94
N LEU A 448 -0.29 25.11 -7.16
CA LEU A 448 -0.14 25.49 -5.77
C LEU A 448 0.68 26.77 -5.56
N ASP A 449 1.47 27.19 -6.55
CA ASP A 449 2.28 28.39 -6.45
C ASP A 449 1.42 29.66 -6.49
N PRO A 450 1.39 30.48 -5.44
CA PRO A 450 0.58 31.71 -5.40
C PRO A 450 0.93 32.74 -6.46
N GLU A 451 2.15 32.69 -7.02
CA GLU A 451 2.61 33.61 -8.05
C GLU A 451 2.13 33.19 -9.44
N GLN A 452 1.91 31.91 -9.66
CA GLN A 452 1.58 31.31 -10.96
C GLN A 452 0.11 30.86 -11.08
N ASN A 453 -0.53 30.50 -9.96
CA ASN A 453 -1.86 29.87 -9.96
C ASN A 453 -3.00 30.79 -10.41
N ASN A 454 -2.79 32.10 -10.48
CA ASN A 454 -3.77 33.05 -11.04
C ASN A 454 -3.92 32.93 -12.57
N THR A 455 -2.96 32.30 -13.24
CA THR A 455 -2.96 32.04 -14.67
C THR A 455 -2.78 30.57 -15.00
N PHE A 456 -3.29 29.72 -14.15
CA PHE A 456 -3.20 28.26 -14.33
C PHE A 456 -3.80 27.84 -15.68
N ARG A 457 -3.07 27.03 -16.45
CA ARG A 457 -3.50 26.55 -17.76
C ARG A 457 -3.60 25.04 -17.76
N ASP A 458 -4.84 24.58 -17.86
CA ASP A 458 -5.13 23.18 -18.15
C ASP A 458 -4.94 22.93 -19.66
N HIS A 459 -4.40 21.77 -20.02
CA HIS A 459 -4.13 21.42 -21.43
C HIS A 459 -5.39 21.23 -22.28
N TYR A 460 -6.52 20.86 -21.62
CA TYR A 460 -7.79 20.73 -22.30
C TYR A 460 -8.45 22.10 -22.49
N ILE A 461 -8.48 22.91 -21.43
CA ILE A 461 -9.17 24.21 -21.44
C ILE A 461 -8.39 25.25 -22.24
N GLU A 462 -7.04 25.21 -22.26
CA GLU A 462 -6.10 26.09 -22.99
C GLU A 462 -6.23 27.58 -22.72
N ILE A 463 -7.19 28.02 -21.91
CA ILE A 463 -7.35 29.40 -21.42
C ILE A 463 -6.99 29.46 -19.93
N PRO A 464 -6.46 30.59 -19.47
CA PRO A 464 -6.07 30.71 -18.07
C PRO A 464 -7.30 30.72 -17.15
N PHE A 465 -7.20 29.95 -16.04
CA PHE A 465 -8.20 29.96 -14.98
C PHE A 465 -7.54 30.39 -13.66
N ASP A 466 -8.20 31.33 -12.94
CA ASP A 466 -7.67 31.87 -11.68
C ASP A 466 -7.95 30.92 -10.52
N LEU A 467 -6.92 30.17 -10.09
CA LEU A 467 -6.94 29.31 -8.90
C LEU A 467 -6.55 30.03 -7.61
N SER A 468 -6.20 31.34 -7.64
CA SER A 468 -5.74 32.08 -6.46
C SER A 468 -6.75 32.16 -5.32
N LYS A 469 -8.03 31.98 -5.63
CA LYS A 469 -9.13 31.98 -4.65
C LYS A 469 -9.48 30.59 -4.15
N VAL A 470 -8.95 29.53 -4.77
CA VAL A 470 -9.11 28.15 -4.31
C VAL A 470 -8.31 27.96 -3.03
N LEU A 471 -8.88 27.28 -2.06
CA LEU A 471 -8.15 26.88 -0.85
C LEU A 471 -7.71 25.43 -1.00
N PHE A 472 -6.42 25.24 -1.17
CA PHE A 472 -5.82 23.92 -1.21
C PHE A 472 -5.48 23.43 0.19
N VAL A 473 -5.91 22.22 0.50
CA VAL A 473 -5.50 21.47 1.68
C VAL A 473 -4.91 20.15 1.21
N THR A 474 -3.77 19.77 1.75
CA THR A 474 -3.12 18.50 1.41
C THR A 474 -3.13 17.54 2.60
N THR A 475 -3.05 16.25 2.35
CA THR A 475 -2.83 15.24 3.39
C THR A 475 -1.66 14.35 3.02
N ALA A 476 -0.90 13.96 4.02
CA ALA A 476 0.19 12.99 3.90
C ALA A 476 0.21 12.06 5.12
N ASN A 477 0.78 10.88 4.97
CA ASN A 477 1.05 10.00 6.10
C ASN A 477 2.45 10.26 6.67
N ASP A 478 3.43 10.53 5.80
CA ASP A 478 4.80 10.88 6.18
C ASP A 478 5.23 12.15 5.45
N LYS A 479 5.76 13.13 6.20
CA LYS A 479 6.28 14.37 5.61
C LYS A 479 7.55 14.16 4.79
N ASN A 480 8.33 13.13 5.12
CA ASN A 480 9.59 12.86 4.45
C ASN A 480 9.41 12.29 3.03
N GLU A 481 8.24 11.71 2.75
CA GLU A 481 7.87 11.22 1.42
C GLU A 481 7.31 12.33 0.51
N ILE A 482 7.04 13.53 1.05
CA ILE A 482 6.57 14.68 0.27
C ILE A 482 7.77 15.29 -0.49
N PRO A 483 7.66 15.55 -1.80
CA PRO A 483 8.70 16.26 -2.53
C PRO A 483 9.05 17.61 -1.89
N ALA A 484 10.33 17.85 -1.63
CA ALA A 484 10.81 19.03 -0.93
C ALA A 484 10.28 20.38 -1.51
N PRO A 485 10.22 20.59 -2.85
CA PRO A 485 9.69 21.83 -3.42
C PRO A 485 8.21 22.08 -3.10
N LEU A 486 7.43 21.02 -2.90
CA LEU A 486 6.03 21.13 -2.48
C LEU A 486 5.95 21.41 -0.97
N LEU A 487 6.76 20.71 -0.17
CA LEU A 487 6.78 20.87 1.29
C LEU A 487 7.13 22.29 1.71
N ASP A 488 8.08 22.93 1.04
CA ASP A 488 8.51 24.32 1.31
C ASP A 488 7.39 25.36 1.16
N ARG A 489 6.32 25.02 0.43
CA ARG A 489 5.16 25.89 0.21
C ARG A 489 3.99 25.60 1.15
N MET A 490 4.14 24.61 2.02
CA MET A 490 3.04 24.11 2.86
C MET A 490 3.25 24.45 4.33
N GLU A 491 2.18 24.88 4.97
CA GLU A 491 2.13 24.94 6.43
C GLU A 491 1.75 23.54 6.96
N VAL A 492 2.73 22.87 7.56
CA VAL A 492 2.56 21.51 8.06
C VAL A 492 1.88 21.52 9.43
N ILE A 493 0.77 20.84 9.53
CA ILE A 493 0.06 20.58 10.80
C ILE A 493 0.11 19.08 11.07
N GLU A 494 0.85 18.69 12.10
CA GLU A 494 1.00 17.27 12.46
C GLU A 494 -0.18 16.80 13.30
N LEU A 495 -0.76 15.67 12.90
CA LEU A 495 -1.81 14.94 13.63
C LEU A 495 -1.19 13.70 14.26
N PHE A 496 -1.26 13.61 15.57
CA PHE A 496 -0.71 12.48 16.31
C PHE A 496 -1.72 11.34 16.50
N SER A 497 -1.24 10.23 17.01
CA SER A 497 -2.08 9.10 17.38
C SER A 497 -3.05 9.45 18.50
N TYR A 498 -4.27 8.92 18.42
CA TYR A 498 -5.25 9.11 19.48
C TYR A 498 -4.91 8.29 20.72
N THR A 499 -5.13 8.89 21.89
CA THR A 499 -5.07 8.19 23.17
C THR A 499 -6.24 7.24 23.32
N HIS A 500 -6.15 6.31 24.28
CA HIS A 500 -7.23 5.37 24.58
C HIS A 500 -8.54 6.10 24.93
N GLU A 501 -8.47 7.16 25.76
CA GLU A 501 -9.60 7.99 26.14
C GLU A 501 -10.17 8.78 24.97
N GLU A 502 -9.31 9.33 24.10
CA GLU A 502 -9.77 9.98 22.89
C GLU A 502 -10.51 9.01 21.96
N LYS A 503 -9.95 7.79 21.74
CA LYS A 503 -10.61 6.73 20.96
C LYS A 503 -11.97 6.36 21.54
N PHE A 504 -12.07 6.24 22.86
CA PHE A 504 -13.33 5.97 23.54
C PHE A 504 -14.36 7.08 23.28
N ASN A 505 -13.97 8.34 23.48
CA ASN A 505 -14.86 9.48 23.28
C ASN A 505 -15.25 9.65 21.80
N ILE A 506 -14.31 9.47 20.86
CA ILE A 506 -14.57 9.47 19.42
C ILE A 506 -15.54 8.35 19.06
N ALA A 507 -15.32 7.15 19.58
CA ALA A 507 -16.22 6.02 19.37
C ALA A 507 -17.64 6.33 19.81
N LYS A 508 -17.80 6.82 21.02
CA LYS A 508 -19.10 7.10 21.64
C LYS A 508 -19.85 8.24 20.97
N LYS A 509 -19.14 9.36 20.65
CA LYS A 509 -19.76 10.58 20.13
C LYS A 509 -19.93 10.58 18.62
N HIS A 510 -19.04 9.91 17.88
CA HIS A 510 -18.98 10.03 16.42
C HIS A 510 -19.13 8.69 15.69
N LEU A 511 -18.32 7.66 16.00
CA LEU A 511 -18.29 6.44 15.21
C LEU A 511 -19.55 5.60 15.38
N ILE A 512 -19.99 5.38 16.62
CA ILE A 512 -21.17 4.54 16.91
C ILE A 512 -22.43 5.18 16.30
N PRO A 513 -22.73 6.48 16.49
CA PRO A 513 -23.90 7.10 15.86
C PRO A 513 -23.84 7.08 14.34
N LYS A 514 -22.67 7.31 13.76
CA LYS A 514 -22.45 7.24 12.30
C LYS A 514 -22.76 5.84 11.79
N GLN A 515 -22.15 4.83 12.40
CA GLN A 515 -22.26 3.45 11.97
C GLN A 515 -23.68 2.88 12.20
N LEU A 516 -24.39 3.29 13.24
CA LEU A 516 -25.80 2.95 13.42
C LEU A 516 -26.65 3.46 12.26
N LYS A 517 -26.43 4.70 11.84
CA LYS A 517 -27.14 5.30 10.70
C LYS A 517 -26.82 4.59 9.39
N GLU A 518 -25.53 4.30 9.12
CA GLU A 518 -25.08 3.62 7.91
C GLU A 518 -25.60 2.18 7.80
N ASN A 519 -25.73 1.48 8.94
CA ASN A 519 -26.27 0.11 8.97
C ASN A 519 -27.80 0.06 9.21
N GLY A 520 -28.52 1.19 9.21
CA GLY A 520 -29.97 1.24 9.35
C GLY A 520 -30.52 0.81 10.72
N ILE A 521 -29.70 0.82 11.78
CA ILE A 521 -30.08 0.38 13.13
C ILE A 521 -30.43 1.60 13.97
N LYS A 522 -31.55 1.56 14.67
CA LYS A 522 -31.93 2.61 15.61
C LYS A 522 -31.13 2.49 16.92
N ALA A 523 -30.81 3.63 17.54
CA ALA A 523 -30.09 3.66 18.83
C ALA A 523 -30.88 2.97 19.97
N SER A 524 -32.19 2.83 19.83
CA SER A 524 -33.04 2.06 20.77
C SER A 524 -32.84 0.55 20.67
N GLN A 525 -32.39 0.04 19.50
CA GLN A 525 -32.24 -1.39 19.24
C GLN A 525 -30.86 -1.95 19.63
N LEU A 526 -29.81 -1.13 19.50
CA LEU A 526 -28.43 -1.56 19.79
C LEU A 526 -27.73 -0.54 20.68
N HIS A 527 -27.11 -1.03 21.75
CA HIS A 527 -26.33 -0.22 22.68
C HIS A 527 -25.02 -0.92 23.04
N PHE A 528 -23.92 -0.17 23.01
CA PHE A 528 -22.63 -0.62 23.52
C PHE A 528 -22.42 -0.10 24.94
N THR A 529 -22.06 -0.98 25.87
CA THR A 529 -21.62 -0.54 27.19
C THR A 529 -20.24 0.09 27.12
N ASP A 530 -19.94 1.04 28.01
CA ASP A 530 -18.62 1.71 28.00
C ASP A 530 -17.48 0.68 28.16
N ASN A 531 -17.63 -0.31 29.00
CA ASN A 531 -16.67 -1.41 29.17
C ASN A 531 -16.52 -2.26 27.90
N ALA A 532 -17.56 -2.38 27.07
CA ALA A 532 -17.44 -3.08 25.77
C ALA A 532 -16.64 -2.26 24.78
N ILE A 533 -16.80 -0.93 24.76
CA ILE A 533 -16.01 -0.03 23.91
C ILE A 533 -14.54 -0.13 24.30
N HIS A 534 -14.19 -0.04 25.59
CA HIS A 534 -12.82 -0.23 26.07
C HIS A 534 -12.27 -1.61 25.66
N SER A 535 -13.04 -2.68 25.86
CA SER A 535 -12.63 -4.03 25.48
C SER A 535 -12.41 -4.19 23.97
N ILE A 536 -13.13 -3.43 23.14
CA ILE A 536 -12.91 -3.43 21.68
C ILE A 536 -11.62 -2.69 21.35
N ILE A 537 -11.38 -1.55 21.96
CA ILE A 537 -10.16 -0.76 21.76
C ILE A 537 -8.93 -1.59 22.14
N ASP A 538 -8.94 -2.24 23.32
CA ASP A 538 -7.79 -2.97 23.85
C ASP A 538 -7.59 -4.35 23.22
N GLY A 539 -8.69 -5.07 22.97
CA GLY A 539 -8.61 -6.47 22.59
C GLY A 539 -8.70 -6.74 21.09
N TYR A 540 -9.20 -5.81 20.30
CA TYR A 540 -9.48 -6.06 18.88
C TYR A 540 -8.87 -5.04 17.92
N THR A 541 -8.35 -3.92 18.43
CA THR A 541 -7.73 -2.87 17.58
C THR A 541 -6.35 -2.48 18.10
N ARG A 542 -5.40 -2.32 17.18
CA ARG A 542 -4.06 -1.80 17.45
C ARG A 542 -3.69 -0.89 16.28
N GLU A 543 -4.02 0.40 16.42
CA GLU A 543 -3.83 1.40 15.38
C GLU A 543 -3.65 2.79 15.99
N ALA A 544 -2.97 3.69 15.28
CA ALA A 544 -2.80 5.09 15.67
C ALA A 544 -4.14 5.86 15.65
N GLY A 545 -4.92 5.66 14.61
CA GLY A 545 -6.22 6.30 14.41
C GLY A 545 -7.41 5.48 14.91
N VAL A 546 -8.53 5.59 14.21
CA VAL A 546 -9.81 4.94 14.55
C VAL A 546 -10.45 4.19 13.38
N ARG A 547 -9.70 3.93 12.29
CA ARG A 547 -10.26 3.30 11.08
C ARG A 547 -10.62 1.84 11.30
N THR A 548 -9.76 1.07 11.97
CA THR A 548 -10.02 -0.32 12.31
C THR A 548 -11.08 -0.42 13.39
N LEU A 549 -11.08 0.52 14.34
CA LEU A 549 -12.10 0.64 15.38
C LEU A 549 -13.48 0.85 14.76
N GLU A 550 -13.62 1.77 13.82
CA GLU A 550 -14.86 2.01 13.06
C GLU A 550 -15.33 0.74 12.35
N ARG A 551 -14.42 0.05 11.63
CA ARG A 551 -14.73 -1.21 10.94
C ARG A 551 -15.15 -2.32 11.92
N THR A 552 -14.57 -2.33 13.12
CA THR A 552 -14.90 -3.31 14.16
C THR A 552 -16.30 -3.06 14.71
N PHE A 553 -16.68 -1.81 14.98
CA PHE A 553 -18.06 -1.46 15.32
C PHE A 553 -19.04 -1.82 14.22
N ALA A 554 -18.71 -1.51 12.95
CA ALA A 554 -19.53 -1.88 11.81
C ALA A 554 -19.74 -3.41 11.73
N LYS A 555 -18.70 -4.22 12.02
CA LYS A 555 -18.79 -5.68 12.03
C LYS A 555 -19.77 -6.18 13.11
N VAL A 556 -19.73 -5.60 14.31
CA VAL A 556 -20.69 -5.93 15.38
C VAL A 556 -22.10 -5.54 14.97
N MET A 557 -22.27 -4.35 14.38
CA MET A 557 -23.57 -3.84 13.95
C MET A 557 -24.19 -4.67 12.82
N ARG A 558 -23.40 -5.09 11.84
CA ARG A 558 -23.89 -6.00 10.78
C ARG A 558 -24.41 -7.32 11.35
N LYS A 559 -23.71 -7.94 12.32
CA LYS A 559 -24.20 -9.14 12.99
C LYS A 559 -25.44 -8.89 13.86
N ALA A 560 -25.55 -7.70 14.44
CA ALA A 560 -26.75 -7.29 15.18
C ALA A 560 -27.93 -7.06 14.20
N ALA A 561 -27.70 -6.48 13.04
CA ALA A 561 -28.69 -6.28 11.99
C ALA A 561 -29.30 -7.61 11.54
N VAL A 562 -28.49 -8.67 11.34
CA VAL A 562 -28.99 -10.02 11.03
C VAL A 562 -29.98 -10.48 12.09
N LYS A 563 -29.65 -10.39 13.39
CA LYS A 563 -30.58 -10.79 14.47
C LYS A 563 -31.87 -9.99 14.48
N ILE A 564 -31.79 -8.69 14.19
CA ILE A 564 -32.97 -7.81 14.11
C ILE A 564 -33.87 -8.20 12.93
N THR A 565 -33.27 -8.53 11.77
CA THR A 565 -34.03 -8.97 10.59
C THR A 565 -34.61 -10.36 10.74
N GLU A 566 -34.00 -11.23 11.57
CA GLU A 566 -34.53 -12.55 11.96
C GLU A 566 -35.70 -12.44 12.97
N GLY A 567 -36.14 -11.20 13.32
CA GLY A 567 -37.31 -10.97 14.16
C GLY A 567 -37.02 -10.69 15.63
N TYR A 568 -35.75 -10.46 16.02
CA TYR A 568 -35.44 -10.07 17.39
C TYR A 568 -35.91 -8.61 17.66
N THR A 569 -36.88 -8.46 18.57
CA THR A 569 -37.51 -7.15 18.90
C THR A 569 -36.92 -6.49 20.15
N GLY A 570 -36.08 -7.21 20.91
CA GLY A 570 -35.48 -6.70 22.13
C GLY A 570 -34.29 -5.77 21.86
N LYS A 571 -33.94 -4.98 22.90
CA LYS A 571 -32.72 -4.15 22.86
C LYS A 571 -31.48 -5.03 23.01
N ILE A 572 -30.59 -4.98 22.02
CA ILE A 572 -29.32 -5.70 22.04
C ILE A 572 -28.32 -4.85 22.81
N SER A 573 -27.86 -5.34 23.97
CA SER A 573 -26.80 -4.71 24.76
C SER A 573 -25.49 -5.48 24.55
N VAL A 574 -24.51 -4.84 23.91
CA VAL A 574 -23.19 -5.41 23.70
C VAL A 574 -22.35 -5.21 24.96
N LYS A 575 -22.04 -6.32 25.64
CA LYS A 575 -21.20 -6.37 26.85
C LYS A 575 -19.83 -7.00 26.52
N PRO A 576 -18.79 -6.80 27.33
CA PRO A 576 -17.45 -7.39 27.09
C PRO A 576 -17.47 -8.90 26.91
N THR A 577 -18.29 -9.61 27.72
CA THR A 577 -18.43 -11.07 27.68
C THR A 577 -19.09 -11.60 26.40
N GLY A 578 -19.83 -10.75 25.69
CA GLY A 578 -20.52 -11.13 24.45
C GLY A 578 -19.72 -10.80 23.18
N LEU A 579 -18.58 -10.11 23.28
CA LEU A 579 -17.82 -9.64 22.12
C LEU A 579 -17.26 -10.78 21.28
N GLU A 580 -16.86 -11.88 21.89
CA GLU A 580 -16.32 -13.04 21.16
C GLU A 580 -17.33 -13.63 20.17
N ALA A 581 -18.61 -13.60 20.46
CA ALA A 581 -19.66 -14.06 19.55
C ALA A 581 -19.76 -13.18 18.28
N TYR A 582 -19.43 -11.89 18.39
CA TYR A 582 -19.46 -10.95 17.29
C TYR A 582 -18.12 -10.87 16.52
N LEU A 583 -17.01 -10.88 17.25
CA LEU A 583 -15.70 -10.54 16.69
C LEU A 583 -14.74 -11.73 16.60
N GLY A 584 -15.02 -12.83 17.33
CA GLY A 584 -14.11 -13.93 17.57
C GLY A 584 -13.22 -13.70 18.79
N PRO A 585 -12.22 -14.55 19.03
CA PRO A 585 -11.31 -14.40 20.17
C PRO A 585 -10.56 -13.07 20.12
N LYS A 586 -10.19 -12.56 21.29
CA LYS A 586 -9.38 -11.33 21.38
C LYS A 586 -8.08 -11.50 20.60
N LYS A 587 -7.79 -10.56 19.72
CA LYS A 587 -6.56 -10.55 18.92
C LYS A 587 -5.34 -10.13 19.73
N TYR A 588 -5.56 -9.18 20.64
CA TYR A 588 -4.54 -8.62 21.50
C TYR A 588 -4.91 -8.95 22.94
N LYS A 589 -4.03 -9.64 23.62
CA LYS A 589 -4.14 -9.86 25.06
C LYS A 589 -3.26 -8.79 25.71
N PRO A 590 -3.72 -8.08 26.77
CA PRO A 590 -2.79 -7.31 27.57
C PRO A 590 -1.73 -8.30 28.06
N GLU A 591 -0.47 -7.97 27.90
CA GLU A 591 0.60 -8.75 28.51
C GLU A 591 0.28 -8.81 30.01
N SER A 592 0.13 -10.02 30.51
CA SER A 592 -0.27 -10.25 31.90
C SER A 592 0.72 -9.51 32.81
N GLN A 593 0.20 -8.68 33.69
CA GLN A 593 0.93 -7.92 34.72
C GLN A 593 1.65 -8.87 35.68
N GLY A 594 2.71 -9.46 35.21
CA GLY A 594 3.65 -10.22 36.03
C GLY A 594 5.02 -9.60 35.87
N HIS A 595 5.12 -8.29 36.13
CA HIS A 595 6.40 -7.61 36.09
C HIS A 595 7.24 -8.13 37.27
N LYS A 596 8.07 -9.12 37.00
CA LYS A 596 9.13 -9.53 37.91
C LYS A 596 10.43 -8.88 37.45
N ASP A 597 11.23 -8.46 38.44
CA ASP A 597 12.57 -7.98 38.13
C ASP A 597 13.39 -9.13 37.57
N GLU A 598 13.85 -8.97 36.33
CA GLU A 598 14.58 -10.01 35.60
C GLU A 598 15.97 -9.51 35.19
N VAL A 599 16.94 -10.46 35.17
CA VAL A 599 18.30 -10.17 34.76
C VAL A 599 18.37 -10.12 33.24
N GLY A 600 18.92 -9.04 32.70
CA GLY A 600 19.14 -8.91 31.25
C GLY A 600 17.88 -8.51 30.47
N VAL A 601 16.74 -8.23 31.12
CA VAL A 601 15.49 -7.85 30.46
C VAL A 601 15.13 -6.43 30.81
N VAL A 602 14.91 -5.58 29.80
CA VAL A 602 14.63 -4.15 29.95
C VAL A 602 13.42 -3.75 29.13
N ASN A 603 12.58 -2.90 29.67
CA ASN A 603 11.47 -2.29 28.95
C ASN A 603 11.94 -1.01 28.25
N GLY A 604 12.21 -1.10 26.96
CA GLY A 604 12.43 0.04 26.09
C GLY A 604 11.11 0.58 25.56
N LEU A 605 11.14 1.77 24.97
CA LEU A 605 9.99 2.41 24.33
C LEU A 605 10.31 2.73 22.87
N ALA A 606 9.45 2.27 21.97
CA ALA A 606 9.55 2.51 20.54
C ALA A 606 8.35 3.32 20.04
N TRP A 607 8.57 4.02 18.95
CA TRP A 607 7.52 4.64 18.16
C TRP A 607 7.39 3.89 16.83
N THR A 608 6.15 3.63 16.44
CA THR A 608 5.80 2.97 15.18
C THR A 608 4.70 3.75 14.46
N SER A 609 4.48 3.45 13.20
CA SER A 609 3.38 4.04 12.41
C SER A 609 1.98 3.80 13.02
N VAL A 610 1.86 2.86 13.95
CA VAL A 610 0.59 2.58 14.67
C VAL A 610 0.53 3.19 16.07
N GLY A 611 1.56 3.92 16.49
CA GLY A 611 1.67 4.58 17.78
C GLY A 611 2.86 4.09 18.60
N GLY A 612 2.89 4.45 19.90
CA GLY A 612 3.93 3.99 20.80
C GLY A 612 3.76 2.51 21.19
N GLU A 613 4.87 1.83 21.35
CA GLU A 613 4.95 0.42 21.73
C GLU A 613 6.04 0.19 22.76
N MET A 614 5.79 -0.75 23.69
CA MET A 614 6.79 -1.17 24.63
C MET A 614 7.67 -2.25 23.98
N LEU A 615 8.96 -2.02 23.95
CA LEU A 615 9.95 -2.87 23.31
C LEU A 615 10.79 -3.56 24.38
N LYS A 616 10.64 -4.86 24.53
CA LYS A 616 11.55 -5.62 25.42
C LYS A 616 12.91 -5.77 24.76
N VAL A 617 13.95 -5.53 25.53
CA VAL A 617 15.34 -5.77 25.17
C VAL A 617 15.86 -6.86 26.07
N GLU A 618 16.27 -7.97 25.50
CA GLU A 618 16.81 -9.13 26.22
C GLU A 618 18.29 -9.25 25.92
N ALA A 619 19.12 -9.36 26.95
CA ALA A 619 20.55 -9.61 26.82
C ALA A 619 20.97 -10.83 27.65
N VAL A 620 21.72 -11.72 27.03
CA VAL A 620 22.24 -12.93 27.69
C VAL A 620 23.75 -12.97 27.47
N LYS A 621 24.47 -13.35 28.54
CA LYS A 621 25.89 -13.64 28.45
C LYS A 621 26.17 -15.14 28.34
N MET A 622 27.12 -15.51 27.51
CA MET A 622 27.53 -16.89 27.26
C MET A 622 29.03 -16.97 27.26
N PRO A 623 29.65 -18.11 27.69
CA PRO A 623 31.06 -18.33 27.47
C PRO A 623 31.38 -18.26 25.98
N GLY A 624 32.42 -17.49 25.60
CA GLY A 624 32.71 -17.28 24.19
C GLY A 624 34.04 -16.59 23.92
N THR A 625 34.11 -15.84 22.84
CA THR A 625 35.31 -15.17 22.32
C THR A 625 35.17 -13.65 22.23
N GLY A 626 34.15 -13.07 22.90
CA GLY A 626 33.87 -11.62 22.89
C GLY A 626 33.03 -11.17 21.73
N LYS A 627 32.24 -12.06 21.15
CA LYS A 627 31.30 -11.73 20.05
C LYS A 627 30.06 -11.03 20.58
N LEU A 628 29.58 -10.04 19.81
CA LEU A 628 28.27 -9.40 19.99
C LEU A 628 27.34 -9.94 18.93
N GLU A 629 26.33 -10.70 19.35
CA GLU A 629 25.27 -11.21 18.48
C GLU A 629 24.01 -10.39 18.66
N LEU A 630 23.37 -10.04 17.52
CA LEU A 630 22.20 -9.20 17.48
C LEU A 630 21.09 -9.91 16.68
N THR A 631 19.91 -10.08 17.28
CA THR A 631 18.76 -10.71 16.63
C THR A 631 17.47 -9.93 16.88
N GLY A 632 16.43 -10.09 16.04
CA GLY A 632 15.13 -9.44 16.19
C GLY A 632 14.76 -8.50 15.05
N SER A 633 15.23 -8.75 13.81
CA SER A 633 14.94 -7.93 12.61
C SER A 633 15.34 -6.46 12.78
N LEU A 634 16.60 -6.22 13.15
CA LEU A 634 17.14 -4.90 13.44
C LEU A 634 17.65 -4.22 12.16
N GLY A 635 17.28 -2.96 11.97
CA GLY A 635 17.86 -2.08 10.96
C GLY A 635 19.31 -1.66 11.32
N ASP A 636 19.95 -0.97 10.42
CA ASP A 636 21.39 -0.65 10.57
C ASP A 636 21.64 0.38 11.66
N VAL A 637 20.74 1.36 11.86
CA VAL A 637 20.84 2.35 12.94
C VAL A 637 20.74 1.68 14.32
N MET A 638 19.82 0.72 14.47
CA MET A 638 19.68 -0.02 15.72
C MET A 638 20.90 -0.91 16.01
N LYS A 639 21.50 -1.55 14.99
CA LYS A 639 22.73 -2.31 15.11
C LYS A 639 23.91 -1.43 15.51
N GLU A 640 24.00 -0.22 14.96
CA GLU A 640 25.02 0.76 15.31
C GLU A 640 24.83 1.22 16.77
N SER A 641 23.60 1.54 17.18
CA SER A 641 23.28 1.87 18.57
C SER A 641 23.70 0.78 19.55
N ALA A 642 23.46 -0.50 19.20
CA ALA A 642 23.89 -1.63 20.03
C ALA A 642 25.43 -1.74 20.13
N ARG A 643 26.15 -1.50 19.05
CA ARG A 643 27.61 -1.47 19.06
C ARG A 643 28.16 -0.31 19.88
N THR A 644 27.55 0.87 19.78
CA THR A 644 27.91 2.06 20.57
C THR A 644 27.69 1.81 22.05
N ALA A 645 26.53 1.25 22.43
CA ALA A 645 26.23 0.85 23.80
C ALA A 645 27.25 -0.16 24.35
N TYR A 646 27.58 -1.19 23.56
CA TYR A 646 28.61 -2.17 23.95
C TYR A 646 30.00 -1.55 24.12
N SER A 647 30.40 -0.64 23.23
CA SER A 647 31.68 0.08 23.32
C SER A 647 31.75 0.96 24.56
N TYR A 648 30.66 1.66 24.89
CA TYR A 648 30.54 2.44 26.12
C TYR A 648 30.68 1.56 27.36
N ILE A 649 30.01 0.41 27.44
CA ILE A 649 30.11 -0.51 28.58
C ILE A 649 31.55 -0.99 28.76
N ARG A 650 32.27 -1.28 27.67
CA ARG A 650 33.70 -1.61 27.73
C ARG A 650 34.53 -0.48 28.29
N SER A 651 34.26 0.76 27.96
CA SER A 651 34.98 1.93 28.45
C SER A 651 34.83 2.18 29.95
N ILE A 652 33.69 1.76 30.54
CA ILE A 652 33.39 1.94 31.96
C ILE A 652 33.53 0.65 32.76
N SER A 653 34.07 -0.41 32.17
CA SER A 653 34.18 -1.73 32.80
C SER A 653 34.96 -1.75 34.14
N GLU A 654 35.93 -0.86 34.31
CA GLU A 654 36.68 -0.70 35.57
C GLU A 654 35.81 -0.12 36.72
N ALA A 655 34.77 0.64 36.40
CA ALA A 655 33.86 1.22 37.38
C ALA A 655 32.70 0.27 37.76
N LEU A 656 32.52 -0.78 37.03
CA LEU A 656 31.45 -1.77 37.22
C LEU A 656 32.02 -3.05 37.86
N PRO A 657 31.20 -3.81 38.62
CA PRO A 657 31.62 -5.10 39.18
C PRO A 657 31.63 -6.19 38.09
N LEU A 658 32.50 -6.02 37.10
CA LEU A 658 32.63 -6.89 35.92
C LEU A 658 34.00 -7.54 35.89
N ASP A 659 34.11 -8.69 35.23
CA ASP A 659 35.38 -9.25 34.82
C ASP A 659 36.07 -8.32 33.82
N MET A 660 37.27 -7.88 34.08
CA MET A 660 38.03 -6.96 33.23
C MET A 660 38.22 -7.49 31.81
N ASP A 661 38.23 -8.80 31.64
CA ASP A 661 38.43 -9.48 30.36
C ASP A 661 37.12 -10.05 29.77
N PHE A 662 35.93 -9.59 30.26
CA PHE A 662 34.65 -10.10 29.75
C PHE A 662 34.55 -10.01 28.21
N TYR A 663 35.12 -8.98 27.61
CA TYR A 663 35.12 -8.75 26.16
C TYR A 663 36.02 -9.74 25.38
N LYS A 664 36.77 -10.61 26.05
CA LYS A 664 37.58 -11.68 25.44
C LYS A 664 36.97 -13.06 25.64
N ASN A 665 36.27 -13.25 26.75
CA ASN A 665 35.85 -14.56 27.23
C ASN A 665 34.34 -14.76 27.29
N THR A 666 33.56 -13.71 26.95
CA THR A 666 32.11 -13.74 27.09
C THR A 666 31.46 -13.20 25.81
N ASP A 667 30.68 -14.03 25.16
CA ASP A 667 29.80 -13.58 24.07
C ASP A 667 28.52 -13.00 24.67
N ILE A 668 28.01 -11.94 24.04
CA ILE A 668 26.78 -11.26 24.43
C ILE A 668 25.80 -11.37 23.28
N HIS A 669 24.64 -11.94 23.57
CA HIS A 669 23.55 -11.98 22.61
C HIS A 669 22.45 -11.02 23.07
N ILE A 670 22.12 -10.04 22.21
CA ILE A 670 21.03 -9.11 22.41
C ILE A 670 19.89 -9.50 21.47
N HIS A 671 18.74 -9.74 22.04
CA HIS A 671 17.53 -10.12 21.32
C HIS A 671 16.42 -9.10 21.52
N PHE A 672 15.75 -8.76 20.43
CA PHE A 672 14.52 -7.98 20.46
C PHE A 672 13.37 -8.90 20.03
N PRO A 673 12.48 -9.30 20.95
CA PRO A 673 11.32 -10.12 20.64
C PRO A 673 10.46 -9.55 19.52
N GLU A 674 9.58 -10.38 18.94
CA GLU A 674 8.73 -10.02 17.79
C GLU A 674 9.54 -9.73 16.51
N GLY A 675 10.37 -10.69 16.09
CA GLY A 675 11.23 -10.58 14.91
C GLY A 675 10.53 -10.38 13.58
N ALA A 676 9.19 -10.55 13.51
CA ALA A 676 8.39 -10.27 12.32
C ALA A 676 8.21 -8.76 12.02
N VAL A 677 8.46 -7.90 13.02
CA VAL A 677 8.35 -6.44 12.87
C VAL A 677 9.74 -5.85 12.76
N PRO A 678 10.10 -5.21 11.65
CA PRO A 678 11.38 -4.51 11.53
C PRO A 678 11.49 -3.39 12.57
N LYS A 679 12.66 -3.28 13.20
CA LYS A 679 12.95 -2.30 14.24
C LYS A 679 14.19 -1.52 13.85
N ASP A 680 14.08 -0.19 13.79
CA ASP A 680 15.22 0.67 13.53
C ASP A 680 15.15 1.97 14.33
N GLY A 681 16.30 2.53 14.69
CA GLY A 681 16.40 3.79 15.40
C GLY A 681 17.39 3.76 16.56
N PRO A 682 17.94 4.93 16.96
CA PRO A 682 18.97 5.01 17.99
C PRO A 682 18.40 5.03 19.42
N SER A 683 17.09 5.25 19.59
CA SER A 683 16.44 5.54 20.88
C SER A 683 16.42 4.40 21.91
N ALA A 684 16.90 3.20 21.53
CA ALA A 684 17.05 2.05 22.42
C ALA A 684 18.41 1.98 23.13
N GLY A 685 19.32 2.94 22.88
CA GLY A 685 20.68 2.92 23.38
C GLY A 685 20.80 2.70 24.88
N ILE A 686 20.05 3.46 25.69
CA ILE A 686 20.07 3.29 27.16
C ILE A 686 19.44 1.96 27.61
N ALA A 687 18.41 1.47 26.90
CA ALA A 687 17.80 0.18 27.22
C ALA A 687 18.76 -0.97 26.93
N ILE A 688 19.48 -0.93 25.81
CA ILE A 688 20.52 -1.90 25.45
C ILE A 688 21.64 -1.87 26.49
N THR A 689 22.14 -0.67 26.83
CA THR A 689 23.19 -0.50 27.83
C THR A 689 22.78 -1.13 29.17
N THR A 690 21.57 -0.87 29.62
CA THR A 690 21.04 -1.40 30.89
C THR A 690 20.86 -2.92 30.84
N ALA A 691 20.35 -3.46 29.73
CA ALA A 691 20.18 -4.91 29.55
C ALA A 691 21.53 -5.65 29.59
N VAL A 692 22.50 -5.14 28.87
CA VAL A 692 23.85 -5.75 28.82
C VAL A 692 24.55 -5.66 30.18
N VAL A 693 24.50 -4.51 30.85
CA VAL A 693 25.08 -4.36 32.21
C VAL A 693 24.40 -5.29 33.19
N SER A 694 23.08 -5.39 33.17
CA SER A 694 22.32 -6.32 33.99
C SER A 694 22.73 -7.78 33.73
N ALA A 695 22.86 -8.19 32.47
CA ALA A 695 23.28 -9.53 32.09
C ALA A 695 24.71 -9.84 32.56
N LEU A 696 25.61 -8.89 32.42
CA LEU A 696 27.02 -9.06 32.87
C LEU A 696 27.15 -9.11 34.37
N THR A 697 26.46 -8.21 35.10
CA THR A 697 26.57 -8.12 36.58
C THR A 697 25.68 -9.14 37.30
N GLY A 698 24.65 -9.68 36.63
CA GLY A 698 23.64 -10.54 37.26
C GLY A 698 22.67 -9.81 38.15
N ILE A 699 22.59 -8.47 38.04
CA ILE A 699 21.67 -7.64 38.83
C ILE A 699 20.37 -7.45 38.06
N PRO A 700 19.19 -7.80 38.62
CA PRO A 700 17.94 -7.64 37.94
C PRO A 700 17.59 -6.18 37.63
N VAL A 701 16.90 -5.96 36.54
CA VAL A 701 16.31 -4.66 36.17
C VAL A 701 14.93 -4.54 36.77
N ARG A 702 14.59 -3.37 37.27
CA ARG A 702 13.28 -3.08 37.82
C ARG A 702 12.20 -3.15 36.74
N ALA A 703 11.21 -3.99 36.93
CA ALA A 703 10.14 -4.24 35.99
C ALA A 703 9.13 -3.08 35.84
N ASP A 704 9.06 -2.18 36.85
CA ASP A 704 8.19 -1.01 36.86
C ASP A 704 8.76 0.21 36.12
N ILE A 705 9.97 0.07 35.56
CA ILE A 705 10.67 1.12 34.82
C ILE A 705 10.66 0.82 33.31
N ALA A 706 10.40 1.84 32.53
CA ALA A 706 10.72 1.86 31.10
C ALA A 706 11.64 3.02 30.78
N MET A 707 12.34 2.93 29.66
CA MET A 707 13.34 3.93 29.29
C MET A 707 13.43 4.13 27.77
N THR A 708 13.83 5.34 27.39
CA THR A 708 14.15 5.68 26.01
C THR A 708 15.24 6.75 25.96
N GLY A 709 16.19 6.61 25.07
CA GLY A 709 17.31 7.53 24.93
C GLY A 709 18.39 6.93 24.04
N GLU A 710 19.06 7.76 23.27
CA GLU A 710 20.25 7.40 22.54
C GLU A 710 21.47 7.52 23.45
N VAL A 711 22.42 6.63 23.34
CA VAL A 711 23.68 6.66 24.14
C VAL A 711 24.86 6.96 23.23
N THR A 712 25.74 7.85 23.69
CA THR A 712 27.02 8.13 23.03
C THR A 712 28.13 7.26 23.57
N LEU A 713 29.27 7.22 22.88
CA LEU A 713 30.49 6.53 23.36
C LEU A 713 31.02 7.06 24.69
N THR A 714 30.64 8.28 25.07
CA THR A 714 30.99 8.94 26.33
C THR A 714 29.94 8.79 27.41
N GLY A 715 28.85 8.06 27.13
CA GLY A 715 27.75 7.80 28.06
C GLY A 715 26.76 8.95 28.22
N ASN A 716 26.80 9.98 27.38
CA ASN A 716 25.73 10.99 27.36
C ASN A 716 24.46 10.42 26.76
N VAL A 717 23.32 10.85 27.28
CA VAL A 717 22.00 10.47 26.80
C VAL A 717 21.44 11.59 25.93
N LEU A 718 21.24 11.29 24.64
CA LEU A 718 20.75 12.25 23.64
C LEU A 718 19.24 12.21 23.50
N PRO A 719 18.62 13.31 23.04
CA PRO A 719 17.18 13.42 22.88
C PRO A 719 16.61 12.48 21.80
N ILE A 720 15.32 12.19 21.92
CA ILE A 720 14.62 11.26 21.05
C ILE A 720 13.32 11.89 20.53
N GLY A 721 12.82 11.36 19.42
CA GLY A 721 11.50 11.72 18.90
C GLY A 721 10.37 10.83 19.41
N GLY A 722 9.12 11.34 19.32
CA GLY A 722 7.91 10.59 19.63
C GLY A 722 7.72 10.29 21.13
N LEU A 723 8.10 11.21 22.00
CA LEU A 723 7.99 11.03 23.45
C LEU A 723 6.54 10.83 23.87
N LYS A 724 5.60 11.54 23.29
CA LYS A 724 4.15 11.44 23.59
C LYS A 724 3.63 10.02 23.39
N GLU A 725 3.91 9.41 22.25
CA GLU A 725 3.49 8.05 21.92
C GLU A 725 4.18 7.01 22.79
N LYS A 726 5.47 7.17 23.03
CA LYS A 726 6.29 6.28 23.86
C LYS A 726 5.78 6.24 25.31
N THR A 727 5.49 7.40 25.88
CA THR A 727 4.98 7.50 27.25
C THR A 727 3.56 6.96 27.40
N MET A 728 2.74 7.12 26.36
CA MET A 728 1.42 6.50 26.31
C MET A 728 1.52 4.96 26.28
N ALA A 729 2.52 4.40 25.57
CA ALA A 729 2.76 2.95 25.60
C ALA A 729 3.18 2.47 27.00
N ALA A 730 4.04 3.21 27.67
CA ALA A 730 4.43 2.91 29.06
C ALA A 730 3.22 2.91 30.00
N TYR A 731 2.38 3.95 29.91
CA TYR A 731 1.15 4.05 30.71
C TYR A 731 0.19 2.87 30.49
N ARG A 732 -0.05 2.49 29.22
CA ARG A 732 -0.94 1.34 28.88
C ARG A 732 -0.42 0.01 29.44
N ASN A 733 0.89 -0.14 29.52
CA ASN A 733 1.52 -1.35 30.04
C ASN A 733 1.72 -1.29 31.57
N GLY A 734 1.18 -0.27 32.25
CA GLY A 734 1.21 -0.17 33.72
C GLY A 734 2.58 0.19 34.29
N ILE A 735 3.47 0.75 33.49
CA ILE A 735 4.79 1.26 33.91
C ILE A 735 4.56 2.47 34.83
N LYS A 736 5.28 2.51 35.93
CA LYS A 736 5.20 3.58 36.92
C LYS A 736 6.20 4.69 36.68
N THR A 737 7.38 4.34 36.18
CA THR A 737 8.48 5.28 36.02
C THR A 737 9.05 5.20 34.60
N VAL A 738 9.21 6.36 33.97
CA VAL A 738 9.84 6.45 32.64
C VAL A 738 11.09 7.32 32.72
N LEU A 739 12.21 6.77 32.29
CA LEU A 739 13.47 7.51 32.15
C LEU A 739 13.54 8.13 30.77
N ILE A 740 13.73 9.45 30.74
CA ILE A 740 13.77 10.27 29.52
C ILE A 740 15.05 11.10 29.47
N PRO A 741 15.55 11.45 28.27
CA PRO A 741 16.64 12.39 28.13
C PRO A 741 16.32 13.77 28.73
N GLU A 742 17.30 14.45 29.33
CA GLU A 742 17.12 15.78 29.93
C GLU A 742 16.59 16.82 28.90
N GLU A 743 17.05 16.74 27.66
CA GLU A 743 16.62 17.65 26.58
C GLU A 743 15.16 17.46 26.17
N ASN A 744 14.57 16.27 26.42
CA ASN A 744 13.14 16.01 26.16
C ASN A 744 12.20 16.47 27.28
N VAL A 745 12.68 17.12 28.33
CA VAL A 745 11.82 17.65 29.44
C VAL A 745 10.82 18.68 28.90
N SER A 746 11.19 19.45 27.87
CA SER A 746 10.26 20.39 27.21
C SER A 746 9.05 19.70 26.59
N ASP A 747 9.22 18.48 26.07
CA ASP A 747 8.19 17.71 25.36
C ASP A 747 7.15 17.12 26.34
N LEU A 748 7.46 17.10 27.65
CA LEU A 748 6.50 16.72 28.68
C LEU A 748 5.25 17.61 28.69
N LYS A 749 5.34 18.84 28.16
CA LYS A 749 4.16 19.73 28.04
C LYS A 749 3.09 19.12 27.11
N GLU A 750 3.51 18.41 26.10
CA GLU A 750 2.65 17.82 25.06
C GLU A 750 2.03 16.49 25.48
N ILE A 751 2.48 15.90 26.58
CA ILE A 751 1.98 14.62 27.09
C ILE A 751 0.60 14.82 27.72
N ASP A 752 -0.27 13.82 27.54
CA ASP A 752 -1.62 13.79 28.09
C ASP A 752 -1.61 13.87 29.63
N ASP A 753 -2.55 14.65 30.20
CA ASP A 753 -2.66 14.84 31.64
C ASP A 753 -2.87 13.53 32.38
N ALA A 754 -3.62 12.57 31.80
CA ALA A 754 -3.84 11.24 32.37
C ALA A 754 -2.52 10.44 32.52
N VAL A 755 -1.57 10.63 31.60
CA VAL A 755 -0.25 9.99 31.68
C VAL A 755 0.61 10.69 32.74
N LYS A 756 0.59 12.03 32.77
CA LYS A 756 1.33 12.82 33.77
C LYS A 756 0.92 12.53 35.23
N GLU A 757 -0.35 12.22 35.43
CA GLU A 757 -0.89 11.90 36.76
C GLU A 757 -0.51 10.49 37.26
N ASN A 758 -0.25 9.57 36.32
CA ASN A 758 -0.07 8.15 36.66
C ASN A 758 1.35 7.62 36.39
N VAL A 759 2.22 8.37 35.72
CA VAL A 759 3.59 7.98 35.41
C VAL A 759 4.57 9.03 35.93
N ASP A 760 5.55 8.59 36.69
CA ASP A 760 6.64 9.43 37.15
C ASP A 760 7.73 9.54 36.06
N PHE A 761 8.09 10.77 35.66
CA PHE A 761 9.13 11.03 34.68
C PHE A 761 10.42 11.43 35.36
N ILE A 762 11.51 10.75 35.05
CA ILE A 762 12.84 11.08 35.55
C ILE A 762 13.71 11.45 34.38
N SER A 763 14.25 12.68 34.40
CA SER A 763 15.20 13.13 33.40
C SER A 763 16.60 12.62 33.72
N VAL A 764 17.31 12.14 32.72
CA VAL A 764 18.65 11.61 32.78
C VAL A 764 19.54 12.25 31.72
N SER A 765 20.77 12.60 32.08
CA SER A 765 21.75 13.16 31.18
C SER A 765 22.89 12.16 30.85
N LYS A 766 23.07 11.16 31.73
CA LYS A 766 24.12 10.15 31.58
C LYS A 766 23.59 8.73 31.77
N ALA A 767 24.21 7.80 31.09
CA ALA A 767 23.89 6.37 31.18
C ALA A 767 24.12 5.81 32.61
N ASP A 768 25.08 6.36 33.38
CA ASP A 768 25.32 5.98 34.77
C ASP A 768 24.11 6.27 35.67
N GLU A 769 23.40 7.40 35.43
CA GLU A 769 22.19 7.75 36.14
C GLU A 769 21.09 6.71 35.84
N VAL A 770 20.98 6.31 34.56
CA VAL A 770 20.03 5.28 34.14
C VAL A 770 20.31 3.96 34.86
N LEU A 771 21.56 3.52 34.89
CA LEU A 771 21.97 2.27 35.57
C LEU A 771 21.62 2.31 37.05
N SER A 772 21.87 3.44 37.72
CA SER A 772 21.62 3.59 39.18
C SER A 772 20.12 3.57 39.52
N LEU A 773 19.25 4.01 38.59
CA LEU A 773 17.80 4.06 38.76
C LEU A 773 17.10 2.76 38.35
N ALA A 774 17.59 2.13 37.28
CA ALA A 774 16.95 0.99 36.65
C ALA A 774 17.31 -0.35 37.29
N LEU A 775 18.53 -0.49 37.82
CA LEU A 775 18.96 -1.72 38.46
C LEU A 775 18.49 -1.82 39.92
N SER A 776 18.11 -3.02 40.35
CA SER A 776 17.61 -3.28 41.69
C SER A 776 18.64 -3.06 42.81
N LYS A 777 19.93 -3.03 42.47
CA LYS A 777 21.04 -2.69 43.32
C LYS A 777 21.92 -1.64 42.68
N ASN A 778 22.43 -0.66 43.43
CA ASN A 778 23.32 0.36 42.93
C ASN A 778 24.65 -0.29 42.46
N VAL A 779 24.98 -0.03 41.19
CA VAL A 779 26.20 -0.58 40.55
C VAL A 779 27.28 0.49 40.42
N VAL A 780 26.93 1.76 40.42
CA VAL A 780 27.85 2.89 40.23
C VAL A 780 28.03 3.68 41.51
N VAL A 781 29.24 3.67 42.06
CA VAL A 781 29.64 4.47 43.22
C VAL A 781 30.05 5.87 42.72
N LYS A 782 29.12 6.75 42.47
CA LYS A 782 29.39 8.21 42.37
C LYS A 782 28.14 9.01 42.82
N ASP A 783 28.39 10.00 43.66
CA ASP A 783 27.42 10.97 44.16
C ASP A 783 26.53 11.57 43.02
N ASN A 784 25.32 11.15 42.99
CA ASN A 784 24.33 11.78 42.10
C ASN A 784 23.13 12.24 42.92
N LYS A 785 22.97 13.56 43.04
CA LYS A 785 21.76 14.18 43.53
C LYS A 785 20.60 13.88 42.58
N GLN A 786 19.65 13.06 43.06
CA GLN A 786 18.42 12.77 42.34
C GLN A 786 17.64 14.03 42.00
N ARG A 787 17.44 14.29 40.71
CA ARG A 787 16.48 15.29 40.20
C ARG A 787 15.22 14.55 39.72
N SER A 788 14.28 14.33 40.64
CA SER A 788 12.92 13.92 40.28
C SER A 788 12.08 15.17 39.99
N ILE A 789 11.57 15.27 38.77
CA ILE A 789 10.62 16.32 38.44
C ILE A 789 9.22 15.74 38.67
N LYS A 790 8.67 15.96 39.87
CA LYS A 790 7.23 15.78 40.11
C LYS A 790 6.52 17.02 39.58
N LEU A 791 5.86 16.90 38.44
CA LEU A 791 4.92 17.91 37.94
C LEU A 791 3.67 17.90 38.82
N LYS A 792 3.76 18.44 40.03
CA LYS A 792 2.58 18.83 40.80
C LYS A 792 2.00 20.09 40.15
N GLN A 793 0.78 20.00 39.68
CA GLN A 793 0.02 21.19 39.32
C GLN A 793 -0.14 22.03 40.62
N ASP A 794 0.54 23.18 40.65
CA ASP A 794 0.27 24.23 41.66
C ASP A 794 -1.11 24.84 41.37
N ARG A 795 -2.15 24.24 41.96
CA ARG A 795 -3.52 24.78 42.00
C ARG A 795 -3.71 25.90 43.05
N SER A 796 -2.66 26.62 43.44
CA SER A 796 -2.75 27.64 44.52
C SER A 796 -2.29 29.05 44.18
N GLN A 797 -2.23 29.47 42.90
CA GLN A 797 -1.93 30.87 42.57
C GLN A 797 -2.71 31.51 41.41
N THR A 798 -4.01 31.22 41.32
CA THR A 798 -4.89 32.01 40.41
C THR A 798 -6.22 32.38 41.05
N ALA A 799 -6.22 32.64 42.34
CA ALA A 799 -7.40 33.13 43.05
C ALA A 799 -7.17 34.42 43.85
N SER A 800 -6.25 35.30 43.45
CA SER A 800 -6.07 36.58 44.10
C SER A 800 -5.49 37.72 43.26
N VAL A 801 -5.86 37.81 41.97
CA VAL A 801 -5.66 39.10 41.20
C VAL A 801 -6.89 39.34 40.31
N CYS A 802 -8.08 39.37 40.89
CA CYS A 802 -9.27 39.92 40.27
C CYS A 802 -10.15 40.58 41.33
N GLN A 803 -9.54 41.41 42.21
CA GLN A 803 -10.22 42.45 42.98
C GLN A 803 -9.20 43.53 43.28
N GLN A 804 -9.01 44.44 42.35
CA GLN A 804 -8.61 45.85 42.50
C GLN A 804 -8.01 46.33 41.18
N ASN A 805 -8.85 46.81 40.32
CA ASN A 805 -8.93 48.05 39.58
C ASN A 805 -9.89 47.92 38.40
#